data_574a22c399fc8e334a154e10428d2d7b
#
_entry.id   574a22c399fc8e334a154e10428d2d7b
#
_cell.length_a   1.000
_cell.length_b   1.000
_cell.length_c   1.000
_cell.angle_alpha   90.00
_cell.angle_beta   90.00
_cell.angle_gamma   90.00
#
_symmetry.space_group_name_H-M   'P 1'
#
loop_
_entity.id
_entity.type
_entity.pdbx_description
1 polymer ?
#
loop_
_entity_poly.entity_id
_entity_poly.type
_entity_poly.pdbx_seq_one_letter_code
_entity_poly.pdbx_strand_id
1 'polypeptide(L)'
;MNIKKSILIRVRVAFLFVMVFAIAVLVKTGHIQTIEGEKWTKMGAQMSFANRTIKATRGNIYSDNGSLLATSLPFYKVAFDATLPKEEVFKGGLDSLSYLLSRFYKDKSATDYKRMLQDARAADKKYIFLNRKQIDYQDKKTMTAWPIFREGRLSGGVIFEKVDVRYRPFSNLSRRTIGFVNENEKGAGLEFSFNDQLNGQDGSGYYQKIAGGTWVPIFDANNVKAIDGLDIQTTLDINLQDVAETALHKAMMQHNADDGLVMVMEVATGEVKAISNLSSDGNGGFYEKFNFATAGSFEPGSTFKLVTMIALLEDSEVELSDSIDTGNGEFTFYKSKVRDHEEGGLGKITVREAFEHSSNVAMAKLVDKNFGKRPQKFIDHVDRLKLNKPLNIQIAGEPMPKFKRPGEKGWSGISLPWMAYGYGIENTPLHTLTLYNAVANGGKMIKPVFVTEIRKADDVEESFETETIVGKICSDKTLKKLKIMLEGVVQDGTAKNIKDSHYRIAGKTGTAQILENGKYTKKYITSFVGYFPAHAPKYSAMVLIKNPRGWYQYGSNVAAPVFKEIADNIYSRDIDLHVAEEKPKFSEAGVFPVIRAGNQEELTMLCNDLGVSNHTKTDEEWVRAAKNGNAVDWKKNTIGKGIVPDVAGMTFRDAIFLLEKEGLKVFYEGKGRVATQSLTPGTRISKGSRIFIRLNG
;
A
#
# COMPACT_ATOMS: atom_id res chain seq x y z
N MET A 1 -77.78 -70.89 -13.50
CA MET A 1 -76.65 -70.77 -12.61
C MET A 1 -77.01 -69.76 -11.50
N ASN A 2 -77.02 -70.23 -10.23
CA ASN A 2 -77.57 -69.42 -9.16
C ASN A 2 -76.73 -68.16 -8.88
N ILE A 3 -77.31 -66.98 -9.12
CA ILE A 3 -76.66 -65.67 -9.02
C ILE A 3 -75.82 -65.50 -7.75
N LYS A 4 -76.31 -66.03 -6.61
CA LYS A 4 -75.59 -66.07 -5.35
C LYS A 4 -74.25 -66.82 -5.43
N LYS A 5 -74.16 -67.94 -6.14
CA LYS A 5 -72.92 -68.72 -6.31
C LYS A 5 -71.90 -67.97 -7.13
N SER A 6 -72.32 -67.22 -8.19
CA SER A 6 -71.49 -66.46 -9.02
C SER A 6 -70.90 -65.23 -8.31
N ILE A 7 -71.65 -64.55 -7.44
CA ILE A 7 -71.20 -63.48 -6.60
C ILE A 7 -70.20 -63.97 -5.56
N LEU A 8 -70.47 -65.08 -4.91
CA LEU A 8 -69.59 -65.71 -3.89
C LEU A 8 -68.23 -66.12 -4.52
N ILE A 9 -68.25 -66.68 -5.72
CA ILE A 9 -67.02 -67.07 -6.42
C ILE A 9 -66.18 -65.78 -6.76
N ARG A 10 -66.83 -64.70 -7.28
CA ARG A 10 -66.13 -63.46 -7.54
C ARG A 10 -65.51 -62.80 -6.29
N VAL A 11 -66.27 -62.81 -5.17
CA VAL A 11 -65.79 -62.37 -3.85
C VAL A 11 -64.59 -63.18 -3.36
N ARG A 12 -64.65 -64.52 -3.48
CA ARG A 12 -63.58 -65.42 -3.07
C ARG A 12 -62.35 -65.22 -3.93
N VAL A 13 -62.52 -65.04 -5.25
CA VAL A 13 -61.41 -64.73 -6.19
C VAL A 13 -60.79 -63.38 -5.85
N ALA A 14 -61.62 -62.36 -5.61
CA ALA A 14 -61.09 -61.04 -5.21
C ALA A 14 -60.36 -61.13 -3.86
N PHE A 15 -60.89 -61.86 -2.86
CA PHE A 15 -60.22 -62.03 -1.58
C PHE A 15 -58.92 -62.83 -1.75
N LEU A 16 -58.89 -63.85 -2.61
CA LEU A 16 -57.64 -64.58 -2.91
C LEU A 16 -56.57 -63.67 -3.51
N PHE A 17 -56.95 -62.80 -4.45
CA PHE A 17 -56.05 -61.80 -5.01
C PHE A 17 -55.48 -60.85 -3.95
N VAL A 18 -56.30 -60.34 -3.06
CA VAL A 18 -55.89 -59.48 -1.95
C VAL A 18 -54.93 -60.24 -1.00
N MET A 19 -55.25 -61.50 -0.72
CA MET A 19 -54.38 -62.33 0.15
C MET A 19 -53.04 -62.64 -0.47
N VAL A 20 -53.00 -62.99 -1.76
CA VAL A 20 -51.76 -63.20 -2.52
C VAL A 20 -50.91 -61.93 -2.58
N PHE A 21 -51.59 -60.76 -2.81
CA PHE A 21 -50.91 -59.48 -2.78
C PHE A 21 -50.32 -59.15 -1.41
N ALA A 22 -51.09 -59.38 -0.33
CA ALA A 22 -50.62 -59.16 1.04
C ALA A 22 -49.40 -60.08 1.38
N ILE A 23 -49.45 -61.38 0.99
CA ILE A 23 -48.32 -62.30 1.16
C ILE A 23 -47.10 -61.82 0.34
N ALA A 24 -47.30 -61.37 -0.90
CA ALA A 24 -46.21 -60.85 -1.71
C ALA A 24 -45.56 -59.61 -1.11
N VAL A 25 -46.33 -58.69 -0.51
CA VAL A 25 -45.81 -57.55 0.25
C VAL A 25 -45.00 -57.98 1.48
N LEU A 26 -45.54 -58.94 2.26
CA LEU A 26 -44.83 -59.46 3.43
C LEU A 26 -43.52 -60.17 3.05
N VAL A 27 -43.52 -60.99 2.00
CA VAL A 27 -42.32 -61.65 1.50
C VAL A 27 -41.31 -60.62 1.00
N LYS A 28 -41.76 -59.59 0.24
CA LYS A 28 -40.86 -58.51 -0.21
C LYS A 28 -40.32 -57.68 0.95
N THR A 29 -41.13 -57.37 1.93
CA THR A 29 -40.70 -56.67 3.13
C THR A 29 -39.66 -57.49 3.92
N GLY A 30 -39.94 -58.81 4.11
CA GLY A 30 -38.94 -59.70 4.74
C GLY A 30 -37.64 -59.80 3.95
N HIS A 31 -37.71 -59.89 2.61
CA HIS A 31 -36.56 -59.91 1.74
C HIS A 31 -35.71 -58.61 1.88
N ILE A 32 -36.38 -57.44 1.89
CA ILE A 32 -35.69 -56.15 2.07
C ILE A 32 -35.04 -56.06 3.44
N GLN A 33 -35.71 -56.54 4.50
CA GLN A 33 -35.18 -56.46 5.87
C GLN A 33 -34.02 -57.41 6.12
N THR A 34 -34.09 -58.65 5.58
CA THR A 34 -33.11 -59.70 5.91
C THR A 34 -31.97 -59.80 4.89
N ILE A 35 -32.24 -59.66 3.61
CA ILE A 35 -31.25 -59.84 2.53
C ILE A 35 -30.68 -58.52 2.06
N GLU A 36 -31.52 -57.49 1.91
CA GLU A 36 -31.10 -56.20 1.44
C GLU A 36 -30.84 -55.20 2.59
N GLY A 37 -31.17 -55.53 3.84
CA GLY A 37 -31.14 -54.62 4.98
C GLY A 37 -29.78 -54.00 5.23
N GLU A 38 -28.72 -54.78 5.18
CA GLU A 38 -27.36 -54.30 5.33
C GLU A 38 -26.93 -53.33 4.21
N LYS A 39 -27.36 -53.61 2.97
CA LYS A 39 -27.12 -52.73 1.82
C LYS A 39 -27.82 -51.37 1.97
N TRP A 40 -29.12 -51.41 2.38
CA TRP A 40 -29.89 -50.16 2.56
C TRP A 40 -29.45 -49.39 3.79
N THR A 41 -29.03 -50.04 4.85
CA THR A 41 -28.46 -49.39 6.04
C THR A 41 -27.14 -48.73 5.73
N LYS A 42 -26.23 -49.42 4.98
CA LYS A 42 -24.97 -48.84 4.52
C LYS A 42 -25.20 -47.66 3.58
N MET A 43 -26.14 -47.77 2.64
CA MET A 43 -26.50 -46.70 1.71
C MET A 43 -27.13 -45.50 2.44
N GLY A 44 -28.03 -45.77 3.42
CA GLY A 44 -28.61 -44.74 4.29
C GLY A 44 -27.54 -44.04 5.13
N ALA A 45 -26.59 -44.77 5.68
CA ALA A 45 -25.46 -44.20 6.42
C ALA A 45 -24.57 -43.34 5.53
N GLN A 46 -24.21 -43.81 4.32
CA GLN A 46 -23.42 -43.05 3.36
C GLN A 46 -24.13 -41.77 2.85
N MET A 47 -25.46 -41.78 2.75
CA MET A 47 -26.26 -40.61 2.38
C MET A 47 -26.48 -39.62 3.52
N SER A 48 -26.40 -40.11 4.78
CA SER A 48 -26.69 -39.31 5.98
C SER A 48 -25.46 -38.74 6.67
N PHE A 49 -24.29 -39.31 6.42
CA PHE A 49 -23.04 -38.85 7.00
C PHE A 49 -22.01 -38.55 5.93
N ALA A 50 -21.28 -37.47 6.09
CA ALA A 50 -20.17 -37.10 5.22
C ALA A 50 -19.05 -36.46 6.02
N ASN A 51 -17.81 -36.81 5.68
CA ASN A 51 -16.67 -36.04 6.12
C ASN A 51 -16.56 -34.78 5.25
N ARG A 52 -16.53 -33.61 5.87
CA ARG A 52 -16.42 -32.31 5.19
C ARG A 52 -15.19 -31.59 5.67
N THR A 53 -14.54 -30.95 4.71
CA THR A 53 -13.44 -30.04 5.00
C THR A 53 -13.98 -28.77 5.69
N ILE A 54 -13.38 -28.45 6.82
CA ILE A 54 -13.59 -27.17 7.53
C ILE A 54 -12.48 -26.26 7.06
N LYS A 55 -12.84 -25.26 6.23
CA LYS A 55 -11.87 -24.34 5.70
C LYS A 55 -11.24 -23.49 6.81
N ALA A 56 -9.91 -23.38 6.80
CA ALA A 56 -9.19 -22.42 7.60
C ALA A 56 -9.49 -20.99 7.10
N THR A 57 -9.49 -20.04 8.02
CA THR A 57 -9.57 -18.62 7.66
C THR A 57 -8.18 -18.16 7.25
N ARG A 58 -8.08 -17.53 6.07
CA ARG A 58 -6.81 -16.97 5.61
C ARG A 58 -6.43 -15.77 6.44
N GLY A 59 -5.18 -15.70 6.92
CA GLY A 59 -4.64 -14.63 7.74
C GLY A 59 -4.69 -13.26 7.09
N ASN A 60 -4.58 -12.22 7.86
CA ASN A 60 -4.66 -10.83 7.42
C ASN A 60 -3.30 -10.29 6.97
N ILE A 61 -3.30 -9.23 6.19
CA ILE A 61 -2.11 -8.43 5.86
C ILE A 61 -2.34 -7.02 6.38
N TYR A 62 -1.44 -6.56 7.24
CA TYR A 62 -1.48 -5.25 7.86
C TYR A 62 -0.41 -4.32 7.29
N SER A 63 -0.70 -3.02 7.26
CA SER A 63 0.28 -1.97 7.01
C SER A 63 1.13 -1.71 8.25
N ASP A 64 2.20 -0.94 8.13
CA ASP A 64 3.11 -0.56 9.22
C ASP A 64 2.37 -0.02 10.46
N ASN A 65 1.37 0.82 10.24
CA ASN A 65 0.53 1.42 11.30
C ASN A 65 -0.69 0.56 11.71
N GLY A 66 -0.74 -0.72 11.35
CA GLY A 66 -1.78 -1.67 11.75
C GLY A 66 -3.10 -1.56 10.97
N SER A 67 -3.17 -0.81 9.87
CA SER A 67 -4.35 -0.79 9.02
C SER A 67 -4.46 -2.07 8.19
N LEU A 68 -5.67 -2.60 8.01
CA LEU A 68 -5.91 -3.80 7.21
C LEU A 68 -5.70 -3.53 5.71
N LEU A 69 -4.71 -4.17 5.11
CA LEU A 69 -4.46 -4.13 3.65
C LEU A 69 -5.20 -5.24 2.91
N ALA A 70 -5.29 -6.43 3.51
CA ALA A 70 -6.08 -7.54 3.00
C ALA A 70 -6.63 -8.39 4.15
N THR A 71 -7.90 -8.77 4.06
CA THR A 71 -8.59 -9.60 5.06
C THR A 71 -9.58 -10.53 4.38
N SER A 72 -9.99 -11.59 5.05
CA SER A 72 -11.01 -12.52 4.57
C SER A 72 -12.35 -12.19 5.20
N LEU A 73 -13.32 -11.82 4.40
CA LEU A 73 -14.68 -11.51 4.85
C LEU A 73 -15.68 -12.54 4.35
N PRO A 74 -16.69 -12.89 5.16
CA PRO A 74 -17.76 -13.78 4.76
C PRO A 74 -18.71 -13.07 3.79
N PHE A 75 -18.73 -13.54 2.56
CA PHE A 75 -19.74 -13.20 1.57
C PHE A 75 -20.68 -14.37 1.34
N TYR A 76 -21.75 -14.16 0.60
CA TYR A 76 -22.76 -15.20 0.37
C TYR A 76 -23.12 -15.26 -1.11
N LYS A 77 -23.11 -16.46 -1.67
CA LYS A 77 -23.77 -16.76 -2.95
C LYS A 77 -25.24 -17.04 -2.66
N VAL A 78 -26.11 -16.48 -3.47
CA VAL A 78 -27.56 -16.63 -3.30
C VAL A 78 -28.09 -17.63 -4.31
N ALA A 79 -28.58 -18.74 -3.81
CA ALA A 79 -29.27 -19.75 -4.60
C ALA A 79 -30.71 -19.93 -4.10
N PHE A 80 -31.51 -20.59 -4.91
CA PHE A 80 -32.93 -20.78 -4.66
C PHE A 80 -33.36 -22.20 -5.01
N ASP A 81 -34.08 -22.84 -4.07
CA ASP A 81 -34.79 -24.09 -4.31
C ASP A 81 -36.23 -23.77 -4.65
N ALA A 82 -36.58 -23.94 -5.95
CA ALA A 82 -37.90 -23.58 -6.46
C ALA A 82 -39.00 -24.55 -6.04
N THR A 83 -38.67 -25.72 -5.45
CA THR A 83 -39.62 -26.78 -5.08
C THR A 83 -40.21 -26.60 -3.69
N LEU A 84 -39.52 -25.86 -2.82
CA LEU A 84 -39.90 -25.74 -1.40
C LEU A 84 -41.06 -24.78 -1.12
N PRO A 85 -41.16 -23.61 -1.76
CA PRO A 85 -42.23 -22.67 -1.45
C PRO A 85 -43.60 -23.25 -1.78
N LYS A 86 -44.57 -23.11 -0.88
CA LYS A 86 -45.94 -23.43 -1.16
C LYS A 86 -46.48 -22.59 -2.35
N GLU A 87 -47.44 -23.12 -3.12
CA GLU A 87 -47.94 -22.49 -4.34
C GLU A 87 -48.48 -21.08 -4.07
N GLU A 88 -49.20 -20.88 -2.98
CA GLU A 88 -49.77 -19.59 -2.57
C GLU A 88 -48.68 -18.56 -2.27
N VAL A 89 -47.64 -18.97 -1.54
CA VAL A 89 -46.49 -18.12 -1.16
C VAL A 89 -45.69 -17.75 -2.42
N PHE A 90 -45.45 -18.75 -3.27
CA PHE A 90 -44.73 -18.54 -4.53
C PHE A 90 -45.44 -17.57 -5.45
N LYS A 91 -46.72 -17.83 -5.79
CA LYS A 91 -47.52 -16.97 -6.67
C LYS A 91 -47.70 -15.56 -6.08
N GLY A 92 -48.00 -15.46 -4.78
CA GLY A 92 -48.24 -14.18 -4.11
C GLY A 92 -47.02 -13.30 -4.00
N GLY A 93 -45.80 -13.92 -3.90
CA GLY A 93 -44.53 -13.19 -3.75
C GLY A 93 -43.69 -13.00 -5.02
N LEU A 94 -44.03 -13.71 -6.11
CA LEU A 94 -43.17 -13.83 -7.28
C LEU A 94 -42.88 -12.48 -7.97
N ASP A 95 -43.87 -11.65 -8.18
CA ASP A 95 -43.70 -10.36 -8.85
C ASP A 95 -42.86 -9.41 -8.03
N SER A 96 -43.15 -9.32 -6.74
CA SER A 96 -42.36 -8.49 -5.80
C SER A 96 -40.92 -8.95 -5.66
N LEU A 97 -40.70 -10.28 -5.53
CA LEU A 97 -39.34 -10.83 -5.44
C LEU A 97 -38.55 -10.57 -6.72
N SER A 98 -39.17 -10.78 -7.90
CA SER A 98 -38.54 -10.53 -9.20
C SER A 98 -38.16 -9.08 -9.40
N TYR A 99 -39.00 -8.14 -8.95
CA TYR A 99 -38.72 -6.72 -8.96
C TYR A 99 -37.56 -6.37 -8.05
N LEU A 100 -37.52 -6.89 -6.81
CA LEU A 100 -36.44 -6.64 -5.85
C LEU A 100 -35.11 -7.20 -6.33
N LEU A 101 -35.09 -8.42 -6.91
CA LEU A 101 -33.89 -9.01 -7.52
C LEU A 101 -33.34 -8.15 -8.67
N SER A 102 -34.22 -7.70 -9.57
CA SER A 102 -33.86 -6.84 -10.69
C SER A 102 -33.27 -5.51 -10.22
N ARG A 103 -33.89 -4.89 -9.22
CA ARG A 103 -33.43 -3.61 -8.64
C ARG A 103 -32.09 -3.74 -7.91
N PHE A 104 -31.89 -4.87 -7.24
CA PHE A 104 -30.68 -5.13 -6.48
C PHE A 104 -29.49 -5.45 -7.37
N TYR A 105 -29.62 -6.44 -8.27
CA TYR A 105 -28.51 -6.90 -9.10
C TYR A 105 -28.27 -6.03 -10.33
N LYS A 106 -29.29 -5.38 -10.86
CA LYS A 106 -29.25 -4.48 -12.04
C LYS A 106 -28.65 -5.15 -13.31
N ASP A 107 -28.80 -6.47 -13.42
CA ASP A 107 -28.27 -7.27 -14.53
C ASP A 107 -29.38 -7.81 -15.46
N LYS A 108 -30.60 -7.98 -14.94
CA LYS A 108 -31.75 -8.51 -15.64
C LYS A 108 -33.00 -7.71 -15.29
N SER A 109 -33.99 -7.75 -16.22
CA SER A 109 -35.30 -7.16 -15.95
C SER A 109 -36.08 -7.96 -14.91
N ALA A 110 -37.08 -7.33 -14.28
CA ALA A 110 -38.00 -8.03 -13.40
C ALA A 110 -38.71 -9.19 -14.08
N THR A 111 -39.07 -9.01 -15.39
CA THR A 111 -39.70 -10.03 -16.22
C THR A 111 -38.77 -11.25 -16.44
N ASP A 112 -37.48 -11.01 -16.64
CA ASP A 112 -36.51 -12.10 -16.83
C ASP A 112 -36.29 -12.88 -15.55
N TYR A 113 -36.20 -12.20 -14.40
CA TYR A 113 -36.13 -12.87 -13.08
C TYR A 113 -37.42 -13.68 -12.82
N LYS A 114 -38.58 -13.12 -13.12
CA LYS A 114 -39.88 -13.82 -13.01
C LYS A 114 -39.89 -15.12 -13.82
N ARG A 115 -39.51 -15.03 -15.09
CA ARG A 115 -39.41 -16.20 -16.00
C ARG A 115 -38.42 -17.22 -15.44
N MET A 116 -37.23 -16.80 -15.03
CA MET A 116 -36.22 -17.70 -14.47
C MET A 116 -36.73 -18.49 -13.25
N LEU A 117 -37.47 -17.83 -12.36
CA LEU A 117 -38.03 -18.48 -11.17
C LEU A 117 -39.18 -19.44 -11.52
N GLN A 118 -40.04 -19.08 -12.50
CA GLN A 118 -41.13 -19.92 -13.00
C GLN A 118 -40.60 -21.16 -13.70
N ASP A 119 -39.60 -20.99 -14.59
CA ASP A 119 -39.01 -22.11 -15.34
C ASP A 119 -38.27 -23.07 -14.34
N ALA A 120 -37.62 -22.52 -13.34
CA ALA A 120 -36.97 -23.34 -12.29
C ALA A 120 -38.00 -24.18 -11.52
N ARG A 121 -39.15 -23.60 -11.19
CA ARG A 121 -40.24 -24.32 -10.52
C ARG A 121 -40.87 -25.37 -11.42
N ALA A 122 -41.16 -25.03 -12.67
CA ALA A 122 -41.73 -25.97 -13.64
C ALA A 122 -40.81 -27.17 -13.93
N ALA A 123 -39.51 -26.98 -13.82
CA ALA A 123 -38.50 -28.01 -14.01
C ALA A 123 -38.04 -28.70 -12.69
N ASP A 124 -38.78 -28.53 -11.59
CA ASP A 124 -38.48 -29.07 -10.25
C ASP A 124 -37.02 -28.89 -9.81
N LYS A 125 -36.42 -27.73 -10.14
CA LYS A 125 -35.02 -27.44 -9.78
C LYS A 125 -34.87 -27.11 -8.31
N LYS A 126 -34.15 -27.97 -7.59
CA LYS A 126 -33.83 -27.82 -6.17
C LYS A 126 -32.69 -26.86 -5.90
N TYR A 127 -32.00 -26.41 -6.93
CA TYR A 127 -30.88 -25.48 -6.81
C TYR A 127 -30.65 -24.69 -8.10
N ILE A 128 -30.83 -23.38 -8.02
CA ILE A 128 -30.46 -22.44 -9.08
C ILE A 128 -29.72 -21.27 -8.45
N PHE A 129 -28.64 -20.80 -9.08
CA PHE A 129 -28.05 -19.52 -8.71
C PHE A 129 -28.94 -18.39 -9.20
N LEU A 130 -29.30 -17.48 -8.30
CA LEU A 130 -30.05 -16.27 -8.66
C LEU A 130 -29.16 -15.27 -9.39
N ASN A 131 -27.93 -15.12 -8.89
CA ASN A 131 -26.90 -14.30 -9.50
C ASN A 131 -25.50 -14.83 -9.13
N ARG A 132 -24.51 -14.57 -9.97
CA ARG A 132 -23.12 -14.91 -9.69
C ARG A 132 -22.45 -13.91 -8.75
N LYS A 133 -23.00 -12.69 -8.63
CA LYS A 133 -22.51 -11.66 -7.70
C LYS A 133 -22.72 -12.13 -6.27
N GLN A 134 -21.64 -12.11 -5.50
CA GLN A 134 -21.68 -12.37 -4.07
C GLN A 134 -22.22 -11.15 -3.33
N ILE A 135 -22.90 -11.39 -2.22
CA ILE A 135 -23.50 -10.37 -1.36
C ILE A 135 -22.85 -10.39 0.02
N ASP A 136 -22.80 -9.27 0.68
CA ASP A 136 -22.32 -9.15 2.04
C ASP A 136 -23.38 -9.56 3.11
N TYR A 137 -23.03 -9.44 4.38
CA TYR A 137 -23.94 -9.80 5.48
C TYR A 137 -25.15 -8.86 5.58
N GLN A 138 -25.01 -7.57 5.28
CA GLN A 138 -26.11 -6.59 5.32
C GLN A 138 -27.12 -6.88 4.20
N ASP A 139 -26.61 -7.13 3.02
CA ASP A 139 -27.41 -7.54 1.87
C ASP A 139 -28.16 -8.83 2.14
N LYS A 140 -27.49 -9.85 2.73
CA LYS A 140 -28.12 -11.08 3.16
C LYS A 140 -29.26 -10.81 4.13
N LYS A 141 -29.02 -9.98 5.15
CA LYS A 141 -30.03 -9.60 6.15
C LYS A 141 -31.24 -8.91 5.50
N THR A 142 -30.99 -8.04 4.53
CA THR A 142 -32.02 -7.36 3.74
C THR A 142 -32.82 -8.36 2.90
N MET A 143 -32.13 -9.25 2.17
CA MET A 143 -32.78 -10.26 1.32
C MET A 143 -33.60 -11.27 2.11
N THR A 144 -33.21 -11.60 3.34
CA THR A 144 -34.00 -12.51 4.20
C THR A 144 -35.40 -11.97 4.52
N ALA A 145 -35.63 -10.67 4.44
CA ALA A 145 -36.92 -10.05 4.67
C ALA A 145 -37.81 -9.99 3.40
N TRP A 146 -37.30 -10.36 2.21
CA TRP A 146 -38.02 -10.26 0.96
C TRP A 146 -39.14 -11.29 0.82
N PRO A 147 -40.20 -11.00 0.05
CA PRO A 147 -41.27 -11.94 -0.24
C PRO A 147 -40.71 -13.29 -0.71
N ILE A 148 -41.33 -14.39 -0.28
CA ILE A 148 -40.89 -15.77 -0.41
C ILE A 148 -39.70 -16.08 0.50
N PHE A 149 -38.59 -15.30 0.45
CA PHE A 149 -37.37 -15.57 1.25
C PHE A 149 -37.59 -15.45 2.76
N ARG A 150 -38.48 -14.56 3.21
CA ARG A 150 -38.85 -14.40 4.63
C ARG A 150 -39.42 -15.66 5.27
N GLU A 151 -39.93 -16.60 4.48
CA GLU A 151 -40.38 -17.90 4.97
C GLU A 151 -39.22 -18.86 5.34
N GLY A 152 -37.98 -18.37 5.15
CA GLY A 152 -36.75 -19.10 5.48
C GLY A 152 -36.39 -20.19 4.48
N ARG A 153 -35.30 -20.91 4.80
CA ARG A 153 -34.73 -21.90 3.87
C ARG A 153 -35.70 -23.04 3.53
N LEU A 154 -36.41 -23.58 4.54
CA LEU A 154 -37.24 -24.79 4.36
C LEU A 154 -38.60 -24.53 3.74
N SER A 155 -39.13 -23.31 3.84
CA SER A 155 -40.43 -22.93 3.30
C SER A 155 -40.36 -21.84 2.25
N GLY A 156 -39.31 -21.03 2.27
CA GLY A 156 -39.04 -19.95 1.30
C GLY A 156 -38.00 -20.31 0.24
N GLY A 157 -37.30 -21.44 0.40
CA GLY A 157 -36.37 -22.00 -0.58
C GLY A 157 -35.06 -21.20 -0.79
N VAL A 158 -34.82 -20.10 -0.08
CA VAL A 158 -33.59 -19.33 -0.22
C VAL A 158 -32.39 -20.03 0.42
N ILE A 159 -31.27 -20.07 -0.31
CA ILE A 159 -30.02 -20.70 0.14
C ILE A 159 -28.92 -19.63 0.09
N PHE A 160 -28.35 -19.34 1.24
CA PHE A 160 -27.17 -18.47 1.36
C PHE A 160 -25.95 -19.35 1.64
N GLU A 161 -25.10 -19.50 0.63
CA GLU A 161 -23.84 -20.23 0.77
C GLU A 161 -22.73 -19.27 1.17
N LYS A 162 -22.17 -19.47 2.37
CA LYS A 162 -21.03 -18.69 2.83
C LYS A 162 -19.81 -18.99 1.96
N VAL A 163 -19.15 -17.94 1.49
CA VAL A 163 -17.89 -17.98 0.74
C VAL A 163 -16.98 -16.93 1.35
N ASP A 164 -15.80 -17.32 1.76
CA ASP A 164 -14.81 -16.35 2.23
C ASP A 164 -14.18 -15.66 1.03
N VAL A 165 -14.29 -14.33 0.98
CA VAL A 165 -13.78 -13.49 -0.09
C VAL A 165 -12.63 -12.66 0.44
N ARG A 166 -11.53 -12.67 -0.28
CA ARG A 166 -10.39 -11.83 0.03
C ARG A 166 -10.72 -10.38 -0.28
N TYR A 167 -10.89 -9.57 0.74
CA TYR A 167 -11.26 -8.17 0.68
C TYR A 167 -10.07 -7.27 0.93
N ARG A 168 -9.97 -6.18 0.19
CA ARG A 168 -8.92 -5.17 0.32
C ARG A 168 -9.59 -3.81 0.55
N PRO A 169 -9.53 -3.27 1.78
CA PRO A 169 -10.19 -2.01 2.13
C PRO A 169 -9.75 -0.83 1.25
N PHE A 170 -8.45 -0.80 0.91
CA PHE A 170 -7.85 0.25 0.09
C PHE A 170 -7.81 -0.08 -1.40
N SER A 171 -8.64 -0.99 -1.86
CA SER A 171 -8.90 -1.45 -3.22
C SER A 171 -7.69 -1.52 -4.16
N ASN A 172 -7.17 -0.39 -4.65
CA ASN A 172 -6.12 -0.32 -5.67
C ASN A 172 -4.73 -0.06 -5.12
N LEU A 173 -4.60 0.48 -3.89
CA LEU A 173 -3.29 0.84 -3.32
C LEU A 173 -2.40 -0.39 -3.15
N SER A 174 -1.17 -0.31 -3.68
CA SER A 174 -0.16 -1.39 -3.65
C SER A 174 -0.69 -2.76 -4.10
N ARG A 175 -1.67 -2.76 -5.02
CA ARG A 175 -2.41 -3.97 -5.42
C ARG A 175 -1.51 -5.10 -5.87
N ARG A 176 -0.44 -4.81 -6.59
CA ARG A 176 0.51 -5.82 -7.10
C ARG A 176 1.55 -6.23 -6.08
N THR A 177 1.85 -5.38 -5.15
CA THR A 177 2.76 -5.68 -4.02
C THR A 177 2.05 -6.55 -2.98
N ILE A 178 0.81 -6.19 -2.58
CA ILE A 178 -0.01 -7.07 -1.77
C ILE A 178 -0.26 -8.37 -2.52
N GLY A 179 -0.64 -8.30 -3.78
CA GLY A 179 -0.73 -9.45 -4.67
C GLY A 179 -2.04 -10.25 -4.53
N PHE A 180 -2.02 -11.49 -4.96
CA PHE A 180 -3.14 -12.43 -4.92
C PHE A 180 -2.67 -13.87 -5.09
N VAL A 181 -3.52 -14.82 -4.69
CA VAL A 181 -3.39 -16.25 -5.04
C VAL A 181 -4.73 -16.69 -5.64
N ASN A 182 -4.69 -17.43 -6.75
CA ASN A 182 -5.88 -17.98 -7.40
C ASN A 182 -6.14 -19.43 -6.96
N GLU A 183 -7.26 -20.00 -7.41
CA GLU A 183 -7.66 -21.38 -7.08
C GLU A 183 -6.64 -22.46 -7.53
N ASN A 184 -5.76 -22.15 -8.47
CA ASN A 184 -4.69 -23.04 -8.94
C ASN A 184 -3.36 -22.77 -8.24
N GLU A 185 -3.37 -22.11 -7.10
CA GLU A 185 -2.18 -21.73 -6.29
C GLU A 185 -1.14 -20.88 -7.04
N LYS A 186 -1.57 -20.22 -8.14
CA LYS A 186 -0.75 -19.24 -8.86
C LYS A 186 -1.08 -17.85 -8.36
N GLY A 187 -0.05 -17.04 -8.23
CA GLY A 187 -0.25 -15.70 -7.69
C GLY A 187 0.95 -14.77 -7.90
N ALA A 188 0.94 -13.67 -7.19
CA ALA A 188 2.01 -12.67 -7.15
C ALA A 188 1.93 -11.87 -5.84
N GLY A 189 3.01 -11.15 -5.53
CA GLY A 189 3.09 -10.27 -4.38
C GLY A 189 3.18 -11.04 -3.05
N LEU A 190 2.91 -10.33 -1.95
CA LEU A 190 2.99 -10.89 -0.59
C LEU A 190 2.01 -12.02 -0.37
N GLU A 191 0.80 -11.94 -0.91
CA GLU A 191 -0.20 -13.01 -0.87
C GLU A 191 0.36 -14.35 -1.38
N PHE A 192 1.16 -14.31 -2.44
CA PHE A 192 1.77 -15.51 -3.01
C PHE A 192 3.05 -15.91 -2.27
N SER A 193 3.89 -14.95 -1.93
CA SER A 193 5.19 -15.22 -1.29
C SER A 193 5.06 -15.80 0.12
N PHE A 194 3.99 -15.40 0.83
CA PHE A 194 3.67 -15.87 2.18
C PHE A 194 2.41 -16.76 2.21
N ASN A 195 2.14 -17.46 1.08
CA ASN A 195 0.92 -18.26 0.99
C ASN A 195 0.83 -19.35 2.06
N ASP A 196 1.94 -19.99 2.39
CA ASP A 196 1.99 -21.08 3.38
C ASP A 196 1.61 -20.59 4.79
N GLN A 197 2.06 -19.37 5.14
CA GLN A 197 1.74 -18.74 6.41
C GLN A 197 0.30 -18.25 6.45
N LEU A 198 -0.13 -17.59 5.37
CA LEU A 198 -1.47 -16.99 5.28
C LEU A 198 -2.60 -18.03 5.17
N ASN A 199 -2.35 -19.16 4.50
CA ASN A 199 -3.43 -20.08 4.13
C ASN A 199 -4.00 -20.88 5.31
N GLY A 200 -3.21 -21.09 6.36
CA GLY A 200 -3.57 -21.96 7.47
C GLY A 200 -3.68 -23.44 7.08
N GLN A 201 -4.33 -24.23 7.90
CA GLN A 201 -4.54 -25.66 7.67
C GLN A 201 -6.01 -26.00 7.79
N ASP A 202 -6.57 -26.55 6.72
CA ASP A 202 -7.96 -27.00 6.72
C ASP A 202 -8.16 -28.14 7.73
N GLY A 203 -9.27 -28.06 8.44
CA GLY A 203 -9.75 -29.13 9.30
C GLY A 203 -10.66 -30.11 8.56
N SER A 204 -11.07 -31.15 9.23
CA SER A 204 -12.08 -32.09 8.75
C SER A 204 -13.05 -32.46 9.87
N GLY A 205 -14.30 -32.61 9.51
CA GLY A 205 -15.34 -32.99 10.49
C GLY A 205 -16.41 -33.86 9.88
N TYR A 206 -16.95 -34.72 10.72
CA TYR A 206 -18.11 -35.51 10.37
C TYR A 206 -19.37 -34.66 10.50
N TYR A 207 -20.17 -34.67 9.44
CA TYR A 207 -21.47 -33.99 9.37
C TYR A 207 -22.58 -34.99 9.13
N GLN A 208 -23.72 -34.78 9.79
CA GLN A 208 -24.95 -35.50 9.56
C GLN A 208 -25.92 -34.64 8.76
N LYS A 209 -26.50 -35.22 7.74
CA LYS A 209 -27.58 -34.61 6.99
C LYS A 209 -28.90 -34.84 7.75
N ILE A 210 -29.48 -33.77 8.25
CA ILE A 210 -30.79 -33.80 8.94
C ILE A 210 -31.95 -33.59 7.97
N ALA A 211 -33.19 -33.76 8.44
CA ALA A 211 -34.40 -33.48 7.68
C ALA A 211 -34.34 -32.06 7.09
N GLY A 212 -34.69 -31.92 5.80
CA GLY A 212 -34.55 -30.66 5.08
C GLY A 212 -33.18 -30.44 4.38
N GLY A 213 -32.29 -31.45 4.41
CA GLY A 213 -31.04 -31.45 3.65
C GLY A 213 -29.89 -30.63 4.25
N THR A 214 -30.08 -30.12 5.46
CA THR A 214 -29.04 -29.36 6.17
C THR A 214 -28.01 -30.32 6.80
N TRP A 215 -26.74 -29.98 6.66
CA TRP A 215 -25.65 -30.71 7.28
C TRP A 215 -25.30 -30.06 8.63
N VAL A 216 -25.31 -30.85 9.69
CA VAL A 216 -24.99 -30.43 11.06
C VAL A 216 -23.71 -31.16 11.50
N PRO A 217 -22.72 -30.45 12.08
CA PRO A 217 -21.51 -31.09 12.57
C PRO A 217 -21.85 -32.03 13.73
N ILE A 218 -21.23 -33.21 13.73
CA ILE A 218 -21.24 -34.14 14.83
C ILE A 218 -19.91 -33.97 15.56
N PHE A 219 -19.98 -33.81 16.88
CA PHE A 219 -18.77 -33.76 17.70
C PHE A 219 -18.27 -35.21 17.88
N ASP A 220 -17.24 -35.55 17.09
CA ASP A 220 -16.54 -36.83 17.16
C ASP A 220 -15.06 -36.55 17.52
N ALA A 221 -14.44 -37.50 18.22
CA ALA A 221 -13.03 -37.46 18.62
C ALA A 221 -12.07 -37.42 17.39
N ASN A 222 -12.57 -37.82 16.22
CA ASN A 222 -11.80 -37.80 14.95
C ASN A 222 -11.91 -36.47 14.18
N ASN A 223 -12.61 -35.48 14.69
CA ASN A 223 -12.70 -34.18 14.04
C ASN A 223 -11.36 -33.42 14.18
N VAL A 224 -10.77 -33.08 13.06
CA VAL A 224 -9.58 -32.23 13.00
C VAL A 224 -10.01 -30.77 12.92
N LYS A 225 -9.64 -29.98 13.93
CA LYS A 225 -9.94 -28.56 13.96
C LYS A 225 -9.11 -27.84 12.88
N ALA A 226 -9.75 -26.93 12.15
CA ALA A 226 -9.02 -26.02 11.26
C ALA A 226 -8.09 -25.10 12.08
N ILE A 227 -6.90 -24.83 11.55
CA ILE A 227 -5.94 -23.89 12.10
C ILE A 227 -5.91 -22.70 11.16
N ASP A 228 -6.37 -21.54 11.63
CA ASP A 228 -6.37 -20.32 10.82
C ASP A 228 -4.96 -19.88 10.46
N GLY A 229 -4.83 -19.19 9.33
CA GLY A 229 -3.56 -18.66 8.85
C GLY A 229 -2.99 -17.57 9.75
N LEU A 230 -1.69 -17.38 9.65
CA LEU A 230 -0.95 -16.34 10.36
C LEU A 230 -1.15 -14.98 9.68
N ASP A 231 -1.12 -13.92 10.45
CA ASP A 231 -1.19 -12.54 9.98
C ASP A 231 0.20 -12.03 9.61
N ILE A 232 0.28 -11.11 8.64
CA ILE A 232 1.52 -10.50 8.18
C ILE A 232 1.51 -9.00 8.45
N GLN A 233 2.53 -8.53 9.16
CA GLN A 233 2.82 -7.11 9.36
C GLN A 233 3.77 -6.64 8.26
N THR A 234 3.34 -5.71 7.40
CA THR A 234 4.17 -5.14 6.34
C THR A 234 4.83 -3.83 6.78
N THR A 235 5.82 -3.40 5.99
CA THR A 235 6.49 -2.10 6.15
C THR A 235 5.72 -0.95 5.50
N LEU A 236 4.65 -1.24 4.74
CA LEU A 236 3.90 -0.26 3.96
C LEU A 236 3.16 0.72 4.88
N ASP A 237 3.44 2.00 4.75
CA ASP A 237 2.67 3.07 5.38
C ASP A 237 1.57 3.53 4.42
N ILE A 238 0.31 3.41 4.84
CA ILE A 238 -0.83 3.70 3.98
C ILE A 238 -0.90 5.18 3.59
N ASN A 239 -0.43 6.08 4.45
CA ASN A 239 -0.44 7.51 4.18
C ASN A 239 0.63 7.89 3.15
N LEU A 240 1.85 7.32 3.29
CA LEU A 240 2.92 7.51 2.31
C LEU A 240 2.58 6.85 0.98
N GLN A 241 1.91 5.71 1.01
CA GLN A 241 1.42 5.01 -0.18
C GLN A 241 0.41 5.87 -0.96
N ASP A 242 -0.55 6.49 -0.28
CA ASP A 242 -1.54 7.38 -0.89
C ASP A 242 -0.89 8.61 -1.54
N VAL A 243 0.06 9.24 -0.84
CA VAL A 243 0.84 10.36 -1.38
C VAL A 243 1.61 9.94 -2.63
N ALA A 244 2.31 8.81 -2.56
CA ALA A 244 3.13 8.31 -3.67
C ALA A 244 2.27 7.98 -4.90
N GLU A 245 1.15 7.30 -4.72
CA GLU A 245 0.25 6.91 -5.80
C GLU A 245 -0.45 8.12 -6.41
N THR A 246 -0.91 9.07 -5.59
CA THR A 246 -1.56 10.30 -6.06
C THR A 246 -0.59 11.16 -6.89
N ALA A 247 0.64 11.36 -6.42
CA ALA A 247 1.64 12.12 -7.15
C ALA A 247 2.03 11.44 -8.48
N LEU A 248 2.19 10.11 -8.47
CA LEU A 248 2.45 9.33 -9.67
C LEU A 248 1.28 9.41 -10.66
N HIS A 249 0.05 9.19 -10.20
CA HIS A 249 -1.15 9.24 -11.04
C HIS A 249 -1.30 10.59 -11.74
N LYS A 250 -1.11 11.69 -11.01
CA LYS A 250 -1.14 13.05 -11.55
C LYS A 250 -0.10 13.25 -12.67
N ALA A 251 1.14 12.78 -12.46
CA ALA A 251 2.19 12.88 -13.45
C ALA A 251 1.92 11.98 -14.67
N MET A 252 1.42 10.77 -14.47
CA MET A 252 1.02 9.86 -15.55
C MET A 252 -0.05 10.47 -16.45
N MET A 253 -1.05 11.12 -15.85
CA MET A 253 -2.08 11.88 -16.60
C MET A 253 -1.47 13.07 -17.35
N GLN A 254 -0.69 13.90 -16.65
CA GLN A 254 -0.08 15.11 -17.20
C GLN A 254 0.79 14.80 -18.42
N HIS A 255 1.57 13.73 -18.37
CA HIS A 255 2.51 13.35 -19.43
C HIS A 255 1.98 12.28 -20.37
N ASN A 256 0.71 11.85 -20.22
CA ASN A 256 0.10 10.78 -21.00
C ASN A 256 1.05 9.59 -21.19
N ALA A 257 1.61 9.11 -20.07
CA ALA A 257 2.63 8.08 -20.03
C ALA A 257 2.05 6.66 -20.09
N ASP A 258 2.86 5.69 -20.50
CA ASP A 258 2.41 4.29 -20.62
C ASP A 258 2.46 3.57 -19.27
N ASP A 259 3.60 3.65 -18.59
CA ASP A 259 3.81 3.01 -17.28
C ASP A 259 4.56 3.98 -16.35
N GLY A 260 4.38 3.83 -15.06
CA GLY A 260 5.12 4.59 -14.05
C GLY A 260 5.25 3.84 -12.74
N LEU A 261 6.28 4.14 -11.98
CA LEU A 261 6.46 3.63 -10.64
C LEU A 261 7.04 4.68 -9.68
N VAL A 262 6.71 4.50 -8.42
CA VAL A 262 7.31 5.20 -7.28
C VAL A 262 7.65 4.18 -6.22
N MET A 263 8.79 4.36 -5.58
CA MET A 263 9.18 3.65 -4.36
C MET A 263 9.70 4.67 -3.34
N VAL A 264 9.35 4.47 -2.07
CA VAL A 264 9.90 5.20 -0.93
C VAL A 264 10.43 4.18 0.07
N MET A 265 11.67 4.32 0.49
CA MET A 265 12.36 3.40 1.39
C MET A 265 13.02 4.17 2.54
N GLU A 266 12.89 3.67 3.75
CA GLU A 266 13.58 4.22 4.91
C GLU A 266 15.07 3.89 4.83
N VAL A 267 15.92 4.89 5.07
CA VAL A 267 17.37 4.77 4.86
C VAL A 267 18.02 3.80 5.84
N ALA A 268 17.65 3.87 7.10
CA ALA A 268 18.31 3.11 8.16
C ALA A 268 17.92 1.62 8.19
N THR A 269 16.67 1.30 7.89
CA THR A 269 16.10 -0.04 8.04
C THR A 269 16.00 -0.80 6.72
N GLY A 270 15.89 -0.08 5.59
CA GLY A 270 15.61 -0.67 4.28
C GLY A 270 14.12 -0.99 4.07
N GLU A 271 13.27 -0.58 4.99
CA GLU A 271 11.83 -0.79 4.90
C GLU A 271 11.22 -0.01 3.73
N VAL A 272 10.51 -0.71 2.86
CA VAL A 272 9.77 -0.09 1.76
C VAL A 272 8.46 0.44 2.30
N LYS A 273 8.39 1.75 2.50
CA LYS A 273 7.22 2.43 3.09
C LYS A 273 6.10 2.69 2.08
N ALA A 274 6.46 2.87 0.81
CA ALA A 274 5.49 3.01 -0.28
C ALA A 274 6.03 2.42 -1.58
N ILE A 275 5.13 1.83 -2.37
CA ILE A 275 5.43 1.27 -3.68
C ILE A 275 4.17 1.30 -4.56
N SER A 276 4.19 2.06 -5.62
CA SER A 276 3.10 2.17 -6.59
C SER A 276 3.61 1.89 -8.00
N ASN A 277 2.83 1.12 -8.77
CA ASN A 277 3.14 0.73 -10.14
C ASN A 277 1.91 0.95 -11.02
N LEU A 278 1.85 2.01 -11.77
CA LEU A 278 0.71 2.35 -12.60
C LEU A 278 0.96 2.08 -14.09
N SER A 279 -0.01 1.50 -14.76
CA SER A 279 -0.05 1.31 -16.21
C SER A 279 -1.31 1.94 -16.79
N SER A 280 -1.19 2.60 -17.93
CA SER A 280 -2.33 3.14 -18.68
C SER A 280 -3.21 2.02 -19.24
N ASP A 281 -4.53 2.20 -19.20
CA ASP A 281 -5.51 1.34 -19.86
C ASP A 281 -5.79 1.75 -21.32
N GLY A 282 -5.16 2.84 -21.77
CA GLY A 282 -5.37 3.43 -23.10
C GLY A 282 -6.63 4.31 -23.21
N ASN A 283 -7.48 4.35 -22.20
CA ASN A 283 -8.73 5.12 -22.17
C ASN A 283 -8.70 6.27 -21.15
N GLY A 284 -7.52 6.59 -20.64
CA GLY A 284 -7.32 7.64 -19.64
C GLY A 284 -7.35 7.15 -18.17
N GLY A 285 -7.58 5.86 -17.94
CA GLY A 285 -7.47 5.23 -16.63
C GLY A 285 -6.06 4.66 -16.38
N PHE A 286 -5.71 4.51 -15.09
CA PHE A 286 -4.47 3.90 -14.66
C PHE A 286 -4.74 2.86 -13.58
N TYR A 287 -3.99 1.75 -13.64
CA TYR A 287 -4.14 0.66 -12.68
C TYR A 287 -2.82 -0.12 -12.55
N GLU A 288 -2.63 -0.81 -11.43
CA GLU A 288 -1.47 -1.69 -11.26
C GLU A 288 -1.64 -2.99 -12.04
N LYS A 289 -0.93 -3.09 -13.19
CA LYS A 289 -0.90 -4.29 -14.05
C LYS A 289 0.20 -5.25 -13.65
N PHE A 290 1.39 -4.72 -13.35
CA PHE A 290 2.61 -5.47 -13.09
C PHE A 290 3.44 -4.74 -12.03
N ASN A 291 4.20 -5.46 -11.19
CA ASN A 291 5.11 -4.84 -10.24
C ASN A 291 6.45 -4.54 -10.91
N PHE A 292 6.52 -3.43 -11.64
CA PHE A 292 7.73 -3.00 -12.33
C PHE A 292 8.90 -2.73 -11.38
N ALA A 293 8.61 -2.29 -10.17
CA ALA A 293 9.61 -1.93 -9.18
C ALA A 293 10.50 -3.12 -8.78
N THR A 294 9.90 -4.29 -8.58
CA THR A 294 10.58 -5.51 -8.09
C THR A 294 10.85 -6.54 -9.17
N ALA A 295 10.02 -6.58 -10.22
CA ALA A 295 10.07 -7.61 -11.26
C ALA A 295 10.32 -7.06 -12.68
N GLY A 296 10.33 -5.73 -12.85
CA GLY A 296 10.72 -5.08 -14.10
C GLY A 296 12.23 -5.09 -14.29
N SER A 297 12.68 -5.28 -15.53
CA SER A 297 14.10 -5.21 -15.89
C SER A 297 14.30 -4.10 -16.92
N PHE A 298 15.12 -3.11 -16.58
CA PHE A 298 15.34 -1.92 -17.37
C PHE A 298 16.82 -1.54 -17.41
N GLU A 299 17.23 -0.87 -18.50
CA GLU A 299 18.52 -0.20 -18.52
C GLU A 299 18.45 1.04 -17.61
N PRO A 300 19.31 1.15 -16.57
CA PRO A 300 19.25 2.24 -15.58
C PRO A 300 19.61 3.59 -16.15
N GLY A 301 20.28 3.63 -17.31
CA GLY A 301 20.74 4.87 -17.94
C GLY A 301 21.62 5.69 -16.98
N SER A 302 21.47 7.01 -16.99
CA SER A 302 22.32 7.93 -16.23
C SER A 302 22.32 7.75 -14.71
N THR A 303 21.39 6.99 -14.13
CA THR A 303 21.45 6.65 -12.71
C THR A 303 22.60 5.67 -12.39
N PHE A 304 23.06 4.90 -13.37
CA PHE A 304 24.22 4.02 -13.23
C PHE A 304 25.56 4.77 -13.14
N LYS A 305 25.62 6.05 -13.51
CA LYS A 305 26.82 6.87 -13.37
C LYS A 305 27.34 6.93 -11.93
N LEU A 306 26.49 6.63 -10.95
CA LEU A 306 26.90 6.47 -9.55
C LEU A 306 27.90 5.31 -9.39
N VAL A 307 27.63 4.16 -10.00
CA VAL A 307 28.56 2.99 -10.04
C VAL A 307 29.87 3.37 -10.75
N THR A 308 29.76 4.07 -11.86
CA THR A 308 30.90 4.57 -12.61
C THR A 308 31.80 5.48 -11.77
N MET A 309 31.21 6.39 -11.01
CA MET A 309 31.98 7.26 -10.15
C MET A 309 32.59 6.52 -8.94
N ILE A 310 31.88 5.53 -8.39
CA ILE A 310 32.47 4.65 -7.38
C ILE A 310 33.73 3.96 -7.93
N ALA A 311 33.65 3.34 -9.11
CA ALA A 311 34.78 2.67 -9.72
C ALA A 311 35.95 3.61 -10.02
N LEU A 312 35.67 4.78 -10.59
CA LEU A 312 36.71 5.78 -10.91
C LEU A 312 37.37 6.32 -9.65
N LEU A 313 36.60 6.69 -8.61
CA LEU A 313 37.14 7.29 -7.39
C LEU A 313 37.86 6.30 -6.47
N GLU A 314 37.59 4.98 -6.60
CA GLU A 314 38.25 3.94 -5.82
C GLU A 314 39.51 3.39 -6.47
N ASP A 315 39.50 3.18 -7.82
CA ASP A 315 40.55 2.44 -8.53
C ASP A 315 41.31 3.27 -9.58
N SER A 316 41.14 4.59 -9.59
CA SER A 316 41.90 5.50 -10.43
C SER A 316 42.34 6.77 -9.70
N GLU A 317 43.21 7.56 -10.33
CA GLU A 317 43.69 8.83 -9.77
C GLU A 317 42.74 10.02 -10.07
N VAL A 318 41.48 9.74 -10.44
CA VAL A 318 40.50 10.76 -10.80
C VAL A 318 40.04 11.53 -9.57
N GLU A 319 40.14 12.84 -9.61
CA GLU A 319 39.61 13.76 -8.63
C GLU A 319 38.43 14.58 -9.20
N LEU A 320 37.56 15.09 -8.31
CA LEU A 320 36.38 15.85 -8.74
C LEU A 320 36.71 17.13 -9.47
N SER A 321 37.88 17.72 -9.17
CA SER A 321 38.39 18.94 -9.76
C SER A 321 39.11 18.73 -11.12
N ASP A 322 39.35 17.47 -11.51
CA ASP A 322 40.01 17.19 -12.79
C ASP A 322 39.15 17.66 -13.96
N SER A 323 39.81 18.17 -15.00
CA SER A 323 39.11 18.63 -16.19
C SER A 323 38.96 17.52 -17.22
N ILE A 324 37.80 17.44 -17.82
CA ILE A 324 37.47 16.60 -18.95
C ILE A 324 36.88 17.44 -20.08
N ASP A 325 37.37 17.24 -21.27
CA ASP A 325 36.84 17.94 -22.46
C ASP A 325 35.77 17.06 -23.14
N THR A 326 34.53 17.53 -23.15
CA THR A 326 33.38 16.90 -23.80
C THR A 326 33.18 17.40 -25.25
N GLY A 327 33.97 18.40 -25.67
CA GLY A 327 33.85 19.01 -26.99
C GLY A 327 32.46 19.60 -27.23
N ASN A 328 31.90 19.30 -28.39
CA ASN A 328 30.54 19.69 -28.77
C ASN A 328 29.46 18.69 -28.29
N GLY A 329 29.76 17.87 -27.30
CA GLY A 329 28.81 16.87 -26.77
C GLY A 329 28.69 15.60 -27.62
N GLU A 330 29.61 15.36 -28.58
CA GLU A 330 29.65 14.12 -29.35
C GLU A 330 31.10 13.57 -29.37
N PHE A 331 31.21 12.28 -29.15
CA PHE A 331 32.48 11.57 -29.27
C PHE A 331 32.30 10.19 -29.90
N THR A 332 33.21 9.79 -30.78
CA THR A 332 33.12 8.51 -31.49
C THR A 332 34.09 7.51 -30.86
N PHE A 333 33.53 6.44 -30.29
CA PHE A 333 34.27 5.27 -29.86
C PHE A 333 34.18 4.21 -30.95
N TYR A 334 35.30 3.81 -31.52
CA TYR A 334 35.35 2.90 -32.66
C TYR A 334 34.45 3.37 -33.82
N LYS A 335 33.28 2.73 -34.02
CA LYS A 335 32.29 3.10 -35.06
C LYS A 335 30.98 3.63 -34.48
N SER A 336 30.92 3.79 -33.16
CA SER A 336 29.69 4.21 -32.49
C SER A 336 29.84 5.57 -31.84
N LYS A 337 28.82 6.40 -31.98
CA LYS A 337 28.77 7.75 -31.41
C LYS A 337 28.13 7.71 -30.01
N VAL A 338 28.80 8.36 -29.07
CA VAL A 338 28.24 8.70 -27.75
C VAL A 338 27.89 10.19 -27.78
N ARG A 339 26.71 10.55 -27.30
CA ARG A 339 26.20 11.91 -27.31
C ARG A 339 25.72 12.35 -25.94
N ASP A 340 26.00 13.60 -25.62
CA ASP A 340 25.37 14.28 -24.50
C ASP A 340 23.97 14.77 -24.88
N HIS A 341 23.18 15.10 -23.87
CA HIS A 341 21.84 15.64 -24.08
C HIS A 341 21.84 17.12 -24.44
N GLU A 342 22.86 17.85 -24.00
CA GLU A 342 22.98 19.28 -24.17
C GLU A 342 23.47 19.59 -25.57
N GLU A 343 22.65 20.29 -26.35
CA GLU A 343 23.03 20.71 -27.71
C GLU A 343 24.21 21.68 -27.65
N GLY A 344 25.22 21.41 -28.45
CA GLY A 344 26.48 22.19 -28.45
C GLY A 344 27.51 21.74 -27.45
N GLY A 345 27.15 20.80 -26.57
CA GLY A 345 28.04 20.19 -25.57
C GLY A 345 28.39 21.11 -24.40
N LEU A 346 29.20 20.58 -23.47
CA LEU A 346 29.62 21.30 -22.26
C LEU A 346 31.07 21.85 -22.36
N GLY A 347 31.76 21.52 -23.45
CA GLY A 347 33.19 21.92 -23.61
C GLY A 347 34.08 21.28 -22.55
N LYS A 348 34.99 22.05 -21.97
CA LYS A 348 35.90 21.62 -20.92
C LYS A 348 35.30 21.90 -19.56
N ILE A 349 34.96 20.87 -18.82
CA ILE A 349 34.29 20.91 -17.50
C ILE A 349 35.05 20.05 -16.48
N THR A 350 34.75 20.20 -15.20
CA THR A 350 35.28 19.33 -14.15
C THR A 350 34.55 17.98 -14.14
N VAL A 351 35.17 16.97 -13.56
CA VAL A 351 34.54 15.64 -13.33
C VAL A 351 33.28 15.81 -12.49
N ARG A 352 33.26 16.70 -11.52
CA ARG A 352 32.09 17.04 -10.72
C ARG A 352 30.96 17.57 -11.62
N GLU A 353 31.21 18.61 -12.40
CA GLU A 353 30.24 19.19 -13.33
C GLU A 353 29.75 18.17 -14.36
N ALA A 354 30.65 17.30 -14.84
CA ALA A 354 30.31 16.22 -15.78
C ALA A 354 29.27 15.24 -15.20
N PHE A 355 29.35 14.92 -13.89
CA PHE A 355 28.34 14.11 -13.19
C PHE A 355 27.05 14.91 -12.95
N GLU A 356 27.14 16.15 -12.48
CA GLU A 356 26.02 17.03 -12.14
C GLU A 356 25.18 17.37 -13.40
N HIS A 357 25.81 17.64 -14.54
CA HIS A 357 25.15 17.83 -15.84
C HIS A 357 24.93 16.56 -16.63
N SER A 358 25.28 15.41 -16.04
CA SER A 358 24.99 14.10 -16.62
C SER A 358 25.63 13.84 -17.99
N SER A 359 26.87 14.31 -18.26
CA SER A 359 27.56 14.07 -19.53
C SER A 359 27.86 12.58 -19.75
N ASN A 360 27.36 12.01 -20.85
CA ASN A 360 27.66 10.65 -21.30
C ASN A 360 29.08 10.57 -21.87
N VAL A 361 29.46 11.59 -22.63
CA VAL A 361 30.79 11.70 -23.28
C VAL A 361 31.89 11.70 -22.22
N ALA A 362 31.72 12.50 -21.15
CA ALA A 362 32.68 12.54 -20.05
C ALA A 362 32.82 11.16 -19.36
N MET A 363 31.71 10.54 -18.98
CA MET A 363 31.73 9.24 -18.29
C MET A 363 32.36 8.17 -19.17
N ALA A 364 31.99 8.09 -20.45
CA ALA A 364 32.55 7.12 -21.38
C ALA A 364 34.08 7.33 -21.59
N LYS A 365 34.54 8.57 -21.75
CA LYS A 365 35.98 8.90 -21.90
C LYS A 365 36.76 8.55 -20.63
N LEU A 366 36.24 8.89 -19.46
CA LEU A 366 36.89 8.56 -18.17
C LEU A 366 37.04 7.07 -17.97
N VAL A 367 35.97 6.29 -18.24
CA VAL A 367 35.99 4.82 -18.07
C VAL A 367 36.89 4.16 -19.11
N ASP A 368 36.83 4.58 -20.39
CA ASP A 368 37.70 4.04 -21.43
C ASP A 368 39.21 4.31 -21.14
N LYS A 369 39.52 5.54 -20.70
CA LYS A 369 40.89 5.91 -20.31
C LYS A 369 41.43 5.07 -19.16
N ASN A 370 40.62 4.84 -18.11
CA ASN A 370 41.10 4.22 -16.88
C ASN A 370 40.93 2.67 -16.88
N PHE A 371 39.88 2.15 -17.52
CA PHE A 371 39.55 0.72 -17.52
C PHE A 371 39.57 0.06 -18.90
N GLY A 372 39.70 0.79 -20.00
CA GLY A 372 39.64 0.26 -21.37
C GLY A 372 40.63 -0.89 -21.64
N LYS A 373 41.84 -0.82 -21.07
CA LYS A 373 42.83 -1.90 -21.14
C LYS A 373 42.56 -3.06 -20.18
N ARG A 374 41.76 -2.85 -19.16
CA ARG A 374 41.45 -3.84 -18.12
C ARG A 374 39.97 -3.75 -17.71
N PRO A 375 39.04 -4.05 -18.66
CA PRO A 375 37.60 -3.84 -18.44
C PRO A 375 37.03 -4.70 -17.30
N GLN A 376 37.67 -5.85 -17.00
CA GLN A 376 37.26 -6.68 -15.87
C GLN A 376 37.31 -5.94 -14.54
N LYS A 377 38.27 -5.03 -14.34
CA LYS A 377 38.32 -4.23 -13.11
C LYS A 377 37.06 -3.39 -12.88
N PHE A 378 36.47 -2.84 -13.94
CA PHE A 378 35.19 -2.13 -13.83
C PHE A 378 34.04 -3.08 -13.45
N ILE A 379 34.01 -4.27 -14.05
CA ILE A 379 33.02 -5.31 -13.73
C ILE A 379 33.17 -5.80 -12.28
N ASP A 380 34.40 -5.88 -11.76
CA ASP A 380 34.65 -6.29 -10.38
C ASP A 380 33.99 -5.32 -9.37
N HIS A 381 33.85 -4.01 -9.69
CA HIS A 381 33.07 -3.07 -8.88
C HIS A 381 31.58 -3.38 -8.92
N VAL A 382 31.03 -3.72 -10.09
CA VAL A 382 29.61 -4.15 -10.21
C VAL A 382 29.36 -5.40 -9.37
N ASP A 383 30.29 -6.37 -9.42
CA ASP A 383 30.21 -7.62 -8.65
C ASP A 383 30.33 -7.37 -7.13
N ARG A 384 31.22 -6.48 -6.72
CA ARG A 384 31.40 -6.07 -5.32
C ARG A 384 30.14 -5.40 -4.76
N LEU A 385 29.47 -4.59 -5.56
CA LEU A 385 28.19 -3.95 -5.22
C LEU A 385 26.99 -4.91 -5.31
N LYS A 386 27.19 -6.18 -5.67
CA LYS A 386 26.14 -7.21 -5.83
C LYS A 386 25.05 -6.85 -6.85
N LEU A 387 25.28 -5.90 -7.76
CA LEU A 387 24.31 -5.47 -8.75
C LEU A 387 24.05 -6.51 -9.86
N ASN A 388 24.89 -7.55 -9.94
CA ASN A 388 24.77 -8.69 -10.84
C ASN A 388 24.02 -9.89 -10.24
N LYS A 389 23.44 -9.75 -9.06
CA LYS A 389 22.69 -10.80 -8.36
C LYS A 389 21.34 -10.27 -7.92
N PRO A 390 20.33 -11.14 -7.78
CA PRO A 390 19.08 -10.74 -7.17
C PRO A 390 19.29 -10.24 -5.73
N LEU A 391 18.47 -9.33 -5.28
CA LEU A 391 18.46 -8.84 -3.89
C LEU A 391 17.90 -9.90 -2.94
N ASN A 392 17.23 -10.93 -3.47
CA ASN A 392 16.54 -11.98 -2.73
C ASN A 392 15.51 -11.37 -1.74
N ILE A 393 14.67 -10.49 -2.26
CA ILE A 393 13.61 -9.85 -1.50
C ILE A 393 12.51 -10.84 -1.10
N GLN A 394 11.68 -10.45 -0.14
CA GLN A 394 10.58 -11.26 0.37
C GLN A 394 9.43 -11.46 -0.64
N ILE A 395 9.45 -10.78 -1.77
CA ILE A 395 8.46 -10.89 -2.85
C ILE A 395 9.02 -11.74 -3.98
N ALA A 396 8.33 -12.80 -4.34
CA ALA A 396 8.72 -13.70 -5.42
C ALA A 396 8.65 -13.03 -6.80
N GLY A 397 9.51 -13.47 -7.72
CA GLY A 397 9.49 -13.02 -9.12
C GLY A 397 10.55 -11.98 -9.48
N GLU A 398 11.52 -11.74 -8.61
CA GLU A 398 12.69 -10.90 -8.93
C GLU A 398 13.49 -11.51 -10.07
N PRO A 399 13.77 -10.76 -11.16
CA PRO A 399 14.56 -11.27 -12.28
C PRO A 399 16.07 -11.26 -11.97
N MET A 400 16.81 -12.13 -12.64
CA MET A 400 18.27 -12.09 -12.63
C MET A 400 18.74 -10.84 -13.39
N PRO A 401 19.58 -9.96 -12.78
CA PRO A 401 20.20 -8.85 -13.49
C PRO A 401 21.07 -9.33 -14.67
N LYS A 402 21.09 -8.55 -15.75
CA LYS A 402 21.87 -8.91 -16.94
C LYS A 402 23.03 -7.93 -17.13
N PHE A 403 24.23 -8.48 -17.16
CA PHE A 403 25.46 -7.77 -17.39
C PHE A 403 26.33 -8.55 -18.39
N LYS A 404 26.80 -7.87 -19.41
CA LYS A 404 27.79 -8.45 -20.33
C LYS A 404 29.18 -8.38 -19.70
N ARG A 405 29.96 -9.45 -19.87
CA ARG A 405 31.31 -9.52 -19.33
C ARG A 405 32.35 -9.56 -20.44
N PRO A 406 33.56 -9.06 -20.19
CA PRO A 406 34.68 -9.19 -21.12
C PRO A 406 34.88 -10.65 -21.52
N GLY A 407 35.00 -10.90 -22.83
CA GLY A 407 35.13 -12.24 -23.37
C GLY A 407 33.83 -13.00 -23.67
N GLU A 408 32.69 -12.54 -23.19
CA GLU A 408 31.39 -13.13 -23.52
C GLU A 408 30.90 -12.74 -24.93
N LYS A 409 30.06 -13.61 -25.51
CA LYS A 409 29.39 -13.30 -26.79
C LYS A 409 28.63 -12.00 -26.73
N GLY A 410 28.96 -11.04 -27.61
CA GLY A 410 28.36 -9.73 -27.67
C GLY A 410 29.08 -8.64 -26.86
N TRP A 411 30.20 -8.98 -26.20
CA TRP A 411 31.15 -7.96 -25.73
C TRP A 411 31.94 -7.40 -26.90
N SER A 412 32.05 -6.08 -26.94
CA SER A 412 32.80 -5.34 -27.98
C SER A 412 33.47 -4.10 -27.38
N GLY A 413 34.32 -3.43 -28.18
CA GLY A 413 35.03 -2.22 -27.73
C GLY A 413 34.12 -1.09 -27.21
N ILE A 414 32.85 -1.03 -27.69
CA ILE A 414 31.88 -0.02 -27.23
C ILE A 414 31.14 -0.46 -25.95
N SER A 415 31.21 -1.73 -25.55
CA SER A 415 30.43 -2.23 -24.41
C SER A 415 30.78 -1.51 -23.11
N LEU A 416 32.06 -1.35 -22.83
CA LEU A 416 32.50 -0.64 -21.62
C LEU A 416 32.16 0.85 -21.63
N PRO A 417 32.44 1.63 -22.70
CA PRO A 417 31.96 3.02 -22.81
C PRO A 417 30.44 3.20 -22.63
N TRP A 418 29.64 2.30 -23.18
CA TRP A 418 28.18 2.34 -23.01
C TRP A 418 27.75 2.01 -21.59
N MET A 419 28.37 1.02 -20.98
CA MET A 419 28.12 0.65 -19.59
C MET A 419 28.39 1.80 -18.61
N ALA A 420 29.38 2.67 -18.94
CA ALA A 420 29.72 3.84 -18.12
C ALA A 420 28.56 4.79 -17.85
N TYR A 421 27.53 4.81 -18.71
CA TYR A 421 26.34 5.62 -18.52
C TYR A 421 25.04 4.81 -18.54
N GLY A 422 25.14 3.48 -18.27
CA GLY A 422 24.04 2.61 -17.93
C GLY A 422 23.30 1.96 -19.09
N TYR A 423 23.97 1.73 -20.24
CA TYR A 423 23.45 0.97 -21.36
C TYR A 423 24.11 -0.43 -21.43
N GLY A 424 23.39 -1.39 -21.97
CA GLY A 424 23.85 -2.78 -22.04
C GLY A 424 23.85 -3.51 -20.69
N ILE A 425 23.15 -2.96 -19.73
CA ILE A 425 22.92 -3.49 -18.39
C ILE A 425 21.43 -3.50 -18.13
N GLU A 426 20.91 -4.55 -17.49
CA GLU A 426 19.52 -4.58 -17.05
C GLU A 426 19.44 -5.01 -15.61
N ASN A 427 18.76 -4.22 -14.77
CA ASN A 427 18.44 -4.53 -13.39
C ASN A 427 17.04 -3.98 -13.01
N THR A 428 16.55 -4.33 -11.83
CA THR A 428 15.29 -3.78 -11.36
C THR A 428 15.47 -2.34 -10.85
N PRO A 429 14.43 -1.51 -10.90
CA PRO A 429 14.43 -0.19 -10.25
C PRO A 429 14.79 -0.27 -8.77
N LEU A 430 14.39 -1.33 -8.09
CA LEU A 430 14.71 -1.55 -6.67
C LEU A 430 16.23 -1.71 -6.43
N HIS A 431 16.97 -2.37 -7.33
CA HIS A 431 18.44 -2.42 -7.26
C HIS A 431 19.04 -1.01 -7.29
N THR A 432 18.54 -0.16 -8.21
CA THR A 432 19.00 1.22 -8.31
C THR A 432 18.70 1.99 -7.02
N LEU A 433 17.47 1.90 -6.50
CA LEU A 433 17.11 2.56 -5.24
C LEU A 433 17.98 2.07 -4.07
N THR A 434 18.22 0.76 -3.96
CA THR A 434 19.04 0.15 -2.90
C THR A 434 20.47 0.68 -2.91
N LEU A 435 21.05 0.92 -4.08
CA LEU A 435 22.37 1.52 -4.20
C LEU A 435 22.40 2.99 -3.73
N TYR A 436 21.40 3.79 -4.11
CA TYR A 436 21.29 5.18 -3.66
C TYR A 436 21.01 5.26 -2.17
N ASN A 437 20.21 4.35 -1.65
CA ASN A 437 19.99 4.19 -0.22
C ASN A 437 21.30 3.89 0.52
N ALA A 438 22.18 3.07 -0.06
CA ALA A 438 23.48 2.78 0.56
C ALA A 438 24.35 4.04 0.68
N VAL A 439 24.33 4.95 -0.30
CA VAL A 439 25.05 6.24 -0.20
C VAL A 439 24.47 7.09 0.92
N ALA A 440 23.15 7.16 1.02
CA ALA A 440 22.43 7.83 2.10
C ALA A 440 22.80 7.25 3.48
N ASN A 441 22.86 5.92 3.58
CA ASN A 441 23.12 5.13 4.78
C ASN A 441 24.62 4.97 5.12
N GLY A 442 25.43 5.98 4.87
CA GLY A 442 26.83 5.96 5.24
C GLY A 442 27.69 4.92 4.51
N GLY A 443 27.25 4.41 3.37
CA GLY A 443 27.91 3.38 2.57
C GLY A 443 27.48 1.95 2.88
N LYS A 444 26.58 1.75 3.84
CA LYS A 444 26.03 0.43 4.18
C LYS A 444 24.83 0.10 3.31
N MET A 445 24.96 -0.92 2.47
CA MET A 445 23.89 -1.39 1.59
C MET A 445 23.06 -2.45 2.31
N ILE A 446 21.80 -2.14 2.54
CA ILE A 446 20.87 -3.01 3.24
C ILE A 446 19.82 -3.57 2.28
N LYS A 447 19.31 -4.75 2.61
CA LYS A 447 18.30 -5.45 1.83
C LYS A 447 16.95 -4.77 1.99
N PRO A 448 16.19 -4.51 0.91
CA PRO A 448 14.85 -4.00 1.04
C PRO A 448 13.93 -4.97 1.80
N VAL A 449 13.18 -4.43 2.77
CA VAL A 449 12.26 -5.18 3.63
C VAL A 449 10.81 -4.78 3.30
N PHE A 450 9.94 -5.77 3.15
CA PHE A 450 8.50 -5.58 2.89
C PHE A 450 7.62 -6.10 4.01
N VAL A 451 8.12 -7.06 4.80
CA VAL A 451 7.44 -7.68 5.93
C VAL A 451 8.37 -7.64 7.13
N THR A 452 7.88 -7.14 8.24
CA THR A 452 8.61 -7.07 9.51
C THR A 452 8.31 -8.26 10.39
N GLU A 453 7.05 -8.74 10.40
CA GLU A 453 6.63 -9.77 11.33
C GLU A 453 5.54 -10.67 10.73
N ILE A 454 5.55 -11.92 11.19
CA ILE A 454 4.45 -12.88 11.04
C ILE A 454 3.88 -13.10 12.43
N ARG A 455 2.55 -12.95 12.57
CA ARG A 455 1.86 -12.94 13.86
C ARG A 455 0.73 -13.97 13.90
N LYS A 456 0.47 -14.44 15.10
CA LYS A 456 -0.74 -15.19 15.42
C LYS A 456 -1.54 -14.39 16.44
N ALA A 457 -2.54 -13.67 15.98
CA ALA A 457 -3.19 -12.62 16.76
C ALA A 457 -2.15 -11.58 17.25
N ASP A 458 -1.96 -11.44 18.56
CA ASP A 458 -1.01 -10.48 19.15
C ASP A 458 0.40 -11.06 19.35
N ASP A 459 0.58 -12.39 19.20
CA ASP A 459 1.86 -13.05 19.40
C ASP A 459 2.70 -13.02 18.11
N VAL A 460 3.97 -12.61 18.22
CA VAL A 460 4.94 -12.63 17.12
C VAL A 460 5.54 -14.02 17.00
N GLU A 461 5.28 -14.69 15.87
CA GLU A 461 5.83 -16.02 15.56
C GLU A 461 7.19 -15.93 14.86
N GLU A 462 7.39 -14.92 14.00
CA GLU A 462 8.63 -14.68 13.28
C GLU A 462 8.83 -13.18 13.07
N SER A 463 10.07 -12.71 13.18
CA SER A 463 10.45 -11.31 12.88
C SER A 463 11.59 -11.26 11.90
N PHE A 464 11.56 -10.25 11.01
CA PHE A 464 12.58 -10.02 9.98
C PHE A 464 13.39 -8.78 10.33
N GLU A 465 14.65 -8.99 10.67
CA GLU A 465 15.58 -7.92 10.97
C GLU A 465 16.25 -7.35 9.71
N THR A 466 16.81 -6.16 9.83
CA THR A 466 17.57 -5.50 8.76
C THR A 466 18.80 -6.31 8.37
N GLU A 467 18.86 -6.82 7.14
CA GLU A 467 19.98 -7.58 6.59
C GLU A 467 20.92 -6.67 5.78
N THR A 468 22.21 -6.80 6.02
CA THR A 468 23.23 -6.06 5.28
C THR A 468 23.73 -6.88 4.08
N ILE A 469 23.55 -6.35 2.86
CA ILE A 469 24.03 -6.96 1.60
C ILE A 469 25.52 -6.67 1.42
N VAL A 470 25.93 -5.39 1.60
CA VAL A 470 27.31 -4.92 1.49
C VAL A 470 27.60 -3.99 2.66
N GLY A 471 28.56 -4.34 3.49
CA GLY A 471 28.91 -3.53 4.68
C GLY A 471 29.46 -2.15 4.32
N LYS A 472 30.19 -2.03 3.21
CA LYS A 472 30.75 -0.77 2.73
C LYS A 472 30.89 -0.77 1.21
N ILE A 473 30.13 0.10 0.55
CA ILE A 473 30.13 0.19 -0.95
C ILE A 473 31.38 0.87 -1.50
N CYS A 474 32.01 1.74 -0.72
CA CYS A 474 33.23 2.47 -1.08
C CYS A 474 33.93 3.03 0.16
N SER A 475 35.11 3.63 0.00
CA SER A 475 35.82 4.33 1.07
C SER A 475 35.06 5.57 1.57
N ASP A 476 35.32 6.03 2.81
CA ASP A 476 34.69 7.23 3.36
C ASP A 476 35.06 8.50 2.58
N LYS A 477 36.27 8.51 2.00
CA LYS A 477 36.73 9.60 1.10
C LYS A 477 35.84 9.66 -0.14
N THR A 478 35.62 8.51 -0.78
CA THR A 478 34.76 8.41 -1.97
C THR A 478 33.30 8.72 -1.60
N LEU A 479 32.79 8.20 -0.50
CA LEU A 479 31.43 8.45 -0.05
C LEU A 479 31.11 9.95 0.12
N LYS A 480 32.05 10.71 0.73
CA LYS A 480 31.92 12.16 0.85
C LYS A 480 31.83 12.84 -0.51
N LYS A 481 32.68 12.43 -1.48
CA LYS A 481 32.64 12.95 -2.86
C LYS A 481 31.32 12.63 -3.57
N LEU A 482 30.79 11.40 -3.41
CA LEU A 482 29.51 10.98 -3.98
C LEU A 482 28.34 11.84 -3.44
N LYS A 483 28.29 12.09 -2.13
CA LYS A 483 27.28 12.96 -1.51
C LYS A 483 27.32 14.39 -2.06
N ILE A 484 28.52 14.96 -2.22
CA ILE A 484 28.70 16.29 -2.82
C ILE A 484 28.15 16.33 -4.25
N MET A 485 28.47 15.33 -5.07
CA MET A 485 28.00 15.27 -6.46
C MET A 485 26.48 15.08 -6.56
N LEU A 486 25.90 14.19 -5.74
CA LEU A 486 24.46 13.95 -5.75
C LEU A 486 23.65 15.16 -5.28
N GLU A 487 24.16 15.91 -4.30
CA GLU A 487 23.58 17.17 -3.88
C GLU A 487 23.75 18.24 -4.98
N GLY A 488 24.93 18.30 -5.65
CA GLY A 488 25.22 19.21 -6.74
C GLY A 488 24.29 19.04 -7.94
N VAL A 489 23.82 17.82 -8.25
CA VAL A 489 22.81 17.57 -9.29
C VAL A 489 21.53 18.40 -9.07
N VAL A 490 21.12 18.58 -7.81
CA VAL A 490 19.94 19.35 -7.44
C VAL A 490 20.25 20.82 -7.22
N GLN A 491 21.45 21.16 -6.74
CA GLN A 491 21.81 22.55 -6.47
C GLN A 491 22.11 23.32 -7.77
N ASP A 492 22.92 22.73 -8.66
CA ASP A 492 23.49 23.41 -9.82
C ASP A 492 23.32 22.64 -11.13
N GLY A 493 22.97 21.32 -11.05
CA GLY A 493 22.95 20.42 -12.18
C GLY A 493 21.57 20.22 -12.83
N THR A 494 21.35 19.00 -13.35
CA THR A 494 20.17 18.64 -14.16
C THR A 494 18.85 18.70 -13.42
N ALA A 495 18.84 18.67 -12.09
CA ALA A 495 17.62 18.70 -11.28
C ALA A 495 17.44 19.99 -10.47
N LYS A 496 18.04 21.10 -10.90
CA LYS A 496 17.94 22.41 -10.21
C LYS A 496 16.50 22.92 -10.04
N ASN A 497 15.57 22.45 -10.86
CA ASN A 497 14.17 22.81 -10.81
C ASN A 497 13.43 22.28 -9.56
N ILE A 498 14.02 21.31 -8.85
CA ILE A 498 13.47 20.78 -7.59
C ILE A 498 14.26 21.23 -6.34
N LYS A 499 15.17 22.20 -6.51
CA LYS A 499 15.91 22.81 -5.39
C LYS A 499 14.93 23.44 -4.39
N ASP A 500 15.16 23.20 -3.12
CA ASP A 500 14.36 23.76 -2.02
C ASP A 500 15.25 24.49 -1.01
N SER A 501 14.67 25.49 -0.33
CA SER A 501 15.37 26.28 0.70
C SER A 501 15.21 25.70 2.10
N HIS A 502 14.17 24.90 2.36
CA HIS A 502 13.88 24.35 3.69
C HIS A 502 14.68 23.09 3.98
N TYR A 503 14.91 22.26 2.96
CA TYR A 503 15.73 21.06 3.07
C TYR A 503 16.42 20.76 1.75
N ARG A 504 17.57 20.07 1.81
CA ARG A 504 18.31 19.71 0.61
C ARG A 504 17.96 18.31 0.16
N ILE A 505 17.84 18.14 -1.15
CA ILE A 505 17.68 16.86 -1.83
C ILE A 505 19.00 16.49 -2.49
N ALA A 506 19.39 15.23 -2.40
CA ALA A 506 20.50 14.66 -3.15
C ALA A 506 19.98 13.54 -4.06
N GLY A 507 20.39 13.52 -5.33
CA GLY A 507 19.90 12.50 -6.25
C GLY A 507 20.45 12.61 -7.65
N LYS A 508 19.88 11.83 -8.57
CA LYS A 508 20.31 11.78 -9.97
C LYS A 508 19.14 11.60 -10.91
N THR A 509 19.11 12.37 -11.96
CA THR A 509 18.19 12.19 -13.09
C THR A 509 18.66 11.04 -13.99
N GLY A 510 17.70 10.30 -14.53
CA GLY A 510 17.90 9.32 -15.57
C GLY A 510 17.02 9.61 -16.78
N THR A 511 17.56 9.38 -17.96
CA THR A 511 16.82 9.38 -19.22
C THR A 511 17.46 8.33 -20.11
N ALA A 512 16.76 7.21 -20.34
CA ALA A 512 17.23 6.12 -21.17
C ALA A 512 16.27 5.91 -22.34
N GLN A 513 16.79 5.60 -23.53
CA GLN A 513 15.96 5.21 -24.67
C GLN A 513 15.47 3.76 -24.48
N ILE A 514 14.22 3.50 -24.90
CA ILE A 514 13.66 2.16 -24.83
C ILE A 514 14.19 1.32 -25.98
N LEU A 515 14.75 0.15 -25.65
CA LEU A 515 15.20 -0.85 -26.61
C LEU A 515 14.01 -1.71 -27.03
N GLU A 516 13.59 -1.63 -28.31
CA GLU A 516 12.54 -2.46 -28.89
C GLU A 516 13.11 -3.23 -30.09
N ASN A 517 12.99 -4.53 -30.11
CA ASN A 517 13.48 -5.40 -31.20
C ASN A 517 14.96 -5.17 -31.55
N GLY A 518 15.80 -4.95 -30.55
CA GLY A 518 17.25 -4.73 -30.71
C GLY A 518 17.64 -3.35 -31.25
N LYS A 519 16.71 -2.39 -31.31
CA LYS A 519 16.97 -1.01 -31.73
C LYS A 519 16.44 -0.02 -30.67
N TYR A 520 17.21 1.04 -30.41
CA TYR A 520 16.76 2.13 -29.56
C TYR A 520 15.71 2.98 -30.29
N THR A 521 14.60 3.21 -29.62
CA THR A 521 13.47 3.99 -30.13
C THR A 521 13.58 5.46 -29.71
N LYS A 522 12.64 6.30 -30.18
CA LYS A 522 12.45 7.68 -29.68
C LYS A 522 11.56 7.75 -28.42
N LYS A 523 11.29 6.60 -27.80
CA LYS A 523 10.58 6.53 -26.52
C LYS A 523 11.61 6.50 -25.39
N TYR A 524 11.27 7.10 -24.27
CA TYR A 524 12.19 7.25 -23.14
C TYR A 524 11.64 6.63 -21.86
N ILE A 525 12.54 6.14 -21.03
CA ILE A 525 12.32 5.89 -19.61
C ILE A 525 12.96 7.06 -18.87
N THR A 526 12.17 7.84 -18.18
CA THR A 526 12.62 8.97 -17.38
C THR A 526 12.59 8.62 -15.91
N SER A 527 13.62 8.98 -15.17
CA SER A 527 13.69 8.65 -13.76
C SER A 527 14.37 9.74 -12.94
N PHE A 528 14.07 9.74 -11.66
CA PHE A 528 14.84 10.41 -10.63
C PHE A 528 14.94 9.49 -9.42
N VAL A 529 16.14 9.33 -8.88
CA VAL A 529 16.42 8.56 -7.68
C VAL A 529 17.30 9.37 -6.73
N GLY A 530 16.97 9.36 -5.46
CA GLY A 530 17.71 10.18 -4.50
C GLY A 530 17.25 9.95 -3.07
N TYR A 531 17.67 10.83 -2.17
CA TYR A 531 17.34 10.79 -0.76
C TYR A 531 17.18 12.20 -0.17
N PHE A 532 16.48 12.28 0.92
CA PHE A 532 16.21 13.53 1.64
C PHE A 532 15.99 13.27 3.15
N PRO A 533 16.25 14.29 4.01
CA PRO A 533 17.09 15.45 3.75
C PRO A 533 18.54 15.04 3.46
N ALA A 534 19.29 15.80 2.61
CA ALA A 534 20.62 15.37 2.19
C ALA A 534 21.65 15.34 3.33
N HIS A 535 21.49 16.20 4.35
CA HIS A 535 22.40 16.29 5.50
C HIS A 535 22.18 15.17 6.54
N ALA A 536 20.92 14.72 6.72
CA ALA A 536 20.52 13.65 7.63
C ALA A 536 19.48 12.75 6.95
N PRO A 537 19.91 11.89 6.01
CA PRO A 537 19.00 11.13 5.18
C PRO A 537 18.11 10.19 6.00
N LYS A 538 16.79 10.35 5.91
CA LYS A 538 15.80 9.46 6.53
C LYS A 538 15.09 8.62 5.48
N TYR A 539 14.79 9.20 4.32
CA TYR A 539 14.13 8.50 3.22
C TYR A 539 14.92 8.57 1.94
N SER A 540 14.95 7.48 1.21
CA SER A 540 15.34 7.41 -0.20
C SER A 540 14.12 7.08 -1.04
N ALA A 541 14.06 7.64 -2.26
CA ALA A 541 12.95 7.36 -3.16
C ALA A 541 13.40 7.27 -4.61
N MET A 542 12.61 6.58 -5.43
CA MET A 542 12.79 6.50 -6.87
C MET A 542 11.46 6.70 -7.57
N VAL A 543 11.48 7.55 -8.58
CA VAL A 543 10.39 7.75 -9.53
C VAL A 543 10.88 7.35 -10.91
N LEU A 544 10.10 6.55 -11.64
CA LEU A 544 10.36 6.19 -13.01
C LEU A 544 9.06 6.30 -13.81
N ILE A 545 9.12 6.98 -14.96
CA ILE A 545 7.98 7.14 -15.87
C ILE A 545 8.42 6.74 -17.26
N LYS A 546 7.70 5.80 -17.87
CA LYS A 546 8.00 5.21 -19.16
C LYS A 546 7.14 5.83 -20.25
N ASN A 547 7.81 6.20 -21.33
CA ASN A 547 7.22 6.81 -22.53
C ASN A 547 6.30 8.00 -22.22
N PRO A 548 6.79 9.02 -21.45
CA PRO A 548 6.04 10.26 -21.31
C PRO A 548 5.94 10.94 -22.68
N ARG A 549 4.78 11.54 -22.97
CA ARG A 549 4.50 12.27 -24.19
C ARG A 549 4.53 13.77 -23.93
N GLY A 550 4.86 14.56 -24.92
CA GLY A 550 4.95 16.02 -24.80
C GLY A 550 6.33 16.58 -25.20
N TRP A 551 6.53 17.88 -24.97
CA TRP A 551 7.73 18.60 -25.42
C TRP A 551 8.97 18.29 -24.56
N TYR A 552 8.77 17.99 -23.27
CA TYR A 552 9.86 17.72 -22.32
C TYR A 552 9.78 16.29 -21.81
N GLN A 553 10.69 15.44 -22.30
CA GLN A 553 10.73 14.01 -21.98
C GLN A 553 11.99 13.64 -21.18
N TYR A 554 12.41 14.53 -20.28
CA TYR A 554 13.61 14.31 -19.45
C TYR A 554 13.26 14.02 -18.00
N GLY A 555 14.13 13.27 -17.33
CA GLY A 555 13.94 12.93 -15.91
C GLY A 555 13.79 14.15 -15.01
N SER A 556 14.46 15.27 -15.34
CA SER A 556 14.34 16.54 -14.62
C SER A 556 12.93 17.14 -14.66
N ASN A 557 12.22 16.99 -15.78
CA ASN A 557 10.93 17.65 -16.00
C ASN A 557 9.74 16.72 -15.71
N VAL A 558 9.96 15.40 -15.74
CA VAL A 558 8.90 14.40 -15.59
C VAL A 558 8.97 13.71 -14.23
N ALA A 559 10.10 13.12 -13.87
CA ALA A 559 10.24 12.30 -12.66
C ALA A 559 10.66 13.12 -11.41
N ALA A 560 11.56 14.09 -11.57
CA ALA A 560 12.04 14.88 -10.44
C ALA A 560 10.95 15.71 -9.74
N PRO A 561 9.97 16.34 -10.44
CA PRO A 561 8.86 17.03 -9.78
C PRO A 561 7.99 16.11 -8.94
N VAL A 562 7.77 14.86 -9.37
CA VAL A 562 7.02 13.85 -8.58
C VAL A 562 7.79 13.50 -7.31
N PHE A 563 9.10 13.28 -7.42
CA PHE A 563 9.95 13.06 -6.25
C PHE A 563 9.85 14.22 -5.26
N LYS A 564 9.93 15.47 -5.76
CA LYS A 564 9.80 16.68 -4.93
C LYS A 564 8.45 16.74 -4.22
N GLU A 565 7.33 16.48 -4.92
CA GLU A 565 5.98 16.48 -4.36
C GLU A 565 5.86 15.45 -3.22
N ILE A 566 6.43 14.27 -3.39
CA ILE A 566 6.47 13.23 -2.35
C ILE A 566 7.34 13.67 -1.17
N ALA A 567 8.54 14.17 -1.44
CA ALA A 567 9.49 14.61 -0.42
C ALA A 567 8.91 15.77 0.42
N ASP A 568 8.23 16.73 -0.21
CA ASP A 568 7.56 17.85 0.45
C ASP A 568 6.44 17.36 1.39
N ASN A 569 5.63 16.43 0.92
CA ASN A 569 4.56 15.84 1.74
C ASN A 569 5.12 15.10 2.96
N ILE A 570 6.17 14.31 2.77
CA ILE A 570 6.82 13.58 3.86
C ILE A 570 7.47 14.57 4.82
N TYR A 571 8.25 15.53 4.31
CA TYR A 571 8.93 16.52 5.12
C TYR A 571 7.95 17.35 5.96
N SER A 572 6.82 17.74 5.40
CA SER A 572 5.81 18.54 6.11
C SER A 572 5.09 17.78 7.24
N ARG A 573 5.01 16.46 7.16
CA ARG A 573 4.31 15.61 8.15
C ARG A 573 5.23 15.04 9.22
N ASP A 574 6.48 14.82 8.90
CA ASP A 574 7.46 14.18 9.78
C ASP A 574 8.27 15.24 10.51
N ILE A 575 7.86 15.55 11.73
CA ILE A 575 8.49 16.57 12.59
C ILE A 575 9.98 16.24 12.87
N ASP A 576 10.33 14.96 12.90
CA ASP A 576 11.72 14.52 13.13
C ASP A 576 12.67 14.92 11.99
N LEU A 577 12.13 15.22 10.80
CA LEU A 577 12.91 15.72 9.67
C LEU A 577 13.24 17.20 9.77
N HIS A 578 12.45 17.93 10.57
CA HIS A 578 12.72 19.34 10.77
C HIS A 578 13.98 19.47 11.60
N VAL A 579 15.00 20.07 11.01
CA VAL A 579 16.19 20.46 11.78
C VAL A 579 15.66 21.32 12.91
N ALA A 580 15.94 20.92 14.16
CA ALA A 580 15.72 21.82 15.27
C ALA A 580 16.43 23.11 14.89
N GLU A 581 15.69 24.18 14.62
CA GLU A 581 16.28 25.47 14.39
C GLU A 581 17.29 25.66 15.52
N GLU A 582 18.55 25.89 15.17
CA GLU A 582 19.54 26.29 16.18
C GLU A 582 18.85 27.38 16.98
N LYS A 583 18.61 27.14 18.28
CA LYS A 583 17.93 28.10 19.15
C LYS A 583 18.50 29.46 18.78
N PRO A 584 17.69 30.40 18.26
CA PRO A 584 18.23 31.65 17.79
C PRO A 584 19.07 32.20 18.94
N LYS A 585 20.37 32.34 18.74
CA LYS A 585 21.24 33.07 19.68
C LYS A 585 20.68 34.48 19.63
N PHE A 586 19.74 34.78 20.54
CA PHE A 586 19.27 36.13 20.71
C PHE A 586 20.52 36.98 20.98
N SER A 587 20.90 37.78 19.99
CA SER A 587 21.92 38.79 20.21
C SER A 587 21.39 39.69 21.33
N GLU A 588 22.24 40.19 22.21
CA GLU A 588 21.88 41.04 23.36
C GLU A 588 21.08 42.30 22.97
N ALA A 589 20.92 42.58 21.68
CA ALA A 589 20.12 43.65 21.10
C ALA A 589 18.75 43.18 20.56
N GLY A 590 18.28 41.95 20.86
CA GLY A 590 17.07 41.36 20.29
C GLY A 590 15.78 41.91 20.89
N VAL A 591 14.71 41.89 20.07
CA VAL A 591 13.34 42.19 20.49
C VAL A 591 12.91 41.16 21.53
N PHE A 592 12.66 41.59 22.74
CA PHE A 592 12.17 40.74 23.83
C PHE A 592 10.81 40.14 23.45
N PRO A 593 10.64 38.79 23.52
CA PRO A 593 9.38 38.18 23.13
C PRO A 593 8.23 38.70 24.00
N VAL A 594 7.13 39.09 23.34
CA VAL A 594 5.95 39.65 24.06
C VAL A 594 5.12 38.46 24.58
N ILE A 595 5.49 37.95 25.74
CA ILE A 595 4.71 36.99 26.51
C ILE A 595 3.67 37.78 27.31
N ARG A 596 2.37 37.53 27.12
CA ARG A 596 1.33 38.39 27.69
C ARG A 596 0.61 37.77 28.90
N ALA A 597 -0.04 36.62 28.72
CA ALA A 597 -0.79 35.94 29.78
C ALA A 597 -1.04 34.47 29.41
N GLY A 598 -1.17 33.60 30.41
CA GLY A 598 -1.44 32.18 30.22
C GLY A 598 -1.23 31.37 31.51
N ASN A 599 -1.17 30.03 31.37
CA ASN A 599 -0.84 29.15 32.47
C ASN A 599 0.65 29.32 32.87
N GLN A 600 0.92 29.43 34.18
CA GLN A 600 2.27 29.72 34.69
C GLN A 600 3.30 28.63 34.33
N GLU A 601 2.91 27.37 34.45
CA GLU A 601 3.85 26.27 34.17
C GLU A 601 4.23 26.24 32.71
N GLU A 602 3.24 26.33 31.79
CA GLU A 602 3.47 26.35 30.33
C GLU A 602 4.31 27.56 29.91
N LEU A 603 4.03 28.74 30.45
CA LEU A 603 4.78 29.96 30.16
C LEU A 603 6.19 29.92 30.75
N THR A 604 6.40 29.30 31.92
CA THR A 604 7.73 29.10 32.49
C THR A 604 8.56 28.13 31.66
N MET A 605 7.95 27.04 31.19
CA MET A 605 8.59 26.08 30.27
C MET A 605 9.01 26.79 28.96
N LEU A 606 8.10 27.57 28.39
CA LEU A 606 8.37 28.35 27.17
C LEU A 606 9.53 29.35 27.39
N CYS A 607 9.56 30.07 28.52
CA CYS A 607 10.67 30.95 28.84
C CYS A 607 12.00 30.21 28.96
N ASN A 608 12.01 29.04 29.58
CA ASN A 608 13.21 28.22 29.73
C ASN A 608 13.73 27.73 28.38
N ASP A 609 12.81 27.28 27.49
CA ASP A 609 13.17 26.81 26.14
C ASP A 609 13.69 27.93 25.24
N LEU A 610 13.14 29.14 25.39
CA LEU A 610 13.59 30.32 24.67
C LEU A 610 14.79 31.02 25.32
N GLY A 611 15.31 30.53 26.46
CA GLY A 611 16.40 31.14 27.18
C GLY A 611 16.05 32.50 27.80
N VAL A 612 14.76 32.77 28.05
CA VAL A 612 14.29 34.01 28.69
C VAL A 612 14.26 33.83 30.21
N SER A 613 15.04 34.66 30.93
CA SER A 613 15.06 34.62 32.38
C SER A 613 13.69 34.98 32.97
N ASN A 614 13.24 34.18 33.95
CA ASN A 614 12.02 34.45 34.72
C ASN A 614 12.31 34.34 36.20
N HIS A 615 11.87 35.35 37.00
CA HIS A 615 12.37 35.51 38.35
C HIS A 615 11.34 35.35 39.46
N THR A 616 10.05 35.43 39.15
CA THR A 616 8.99 35.37 40.18
C THR A 616 8.14 34.14 40.01
N LYS A 617 8.09 33.26 41.04
CA LYS A 617 7.03 32.24 41.14
C LYS A 617 5.88 32.84 41.96
N THR A 618 4.66 32.68 41.44
CA THR A 618 3.45 32.95 42.21
C THR A 618 2.71 31.64 42.48
N ASP A 619 1.91 31.55 43.51
CA ASP A 619 1.10 30.36 43.83
C ASP A 619 -0.16 30.26 42.94
N GLU A 620 -0.22 31.06 41.89
CA GLU A 620 -1.41 31.15 41.01
C GLU A 620 -1.16 30.37 39.72
N GLU A 621 -2.14 29.59 39.33
CA GLU A 621 -2.12 28.79 38.08
C GLU A 621 -2.05 29.68 36.83
N TRP A 622 -2.65 30.86 36.87
CA TRP A 622 -2.77 31.80 35.73
C TRP A 622 -2.08 33.10 36.00
N VAL A 623 -1.20 33.52 35.11
CA VAL A 623 -0.32 34.66 35.28
C VAL A 623 -0.32 35.61 34.09
N ARG A 624 0.09 36.85 34.32
CA ARG A 624 0.47 37.83 33.31
C ARG A 624 1.98 38.09 33.37
N ALA A 625 2.57 38.20 32.21
CA ALA A 625 3.97 38.57 32.10
C ALA A 625 4.13 40.10 32.19
N ALA A 626 5.04 40.54 33.03
CA ALA A 626 5.53 41.89 33.05
C ALA A 626 7.02 41.90 32.71
N LYS A 627 7.46 42.82 31.85
CA LYS A 627 8.85 42.96 31.48
C LYS A 627 9.62 43.60 32.66
N ASN A 628 10.73 42.97 33.07
CA ASN A 628 11.66 43.50 34.06
C ASN A 628 13.09 43.37 33.53
N GLY A 629 13.59 44.44 32.88
CA GLY A 629 14.86 44.39 32.15
C GLY A 629 14.86 43.33 31.02
N ASN A 630 15.73 42.34 31.10
CA ASN A 630 15.84 41.20 30.18
C ASN A 630 15.13 39.95 30.74
N ALA A 631 14.32 40.10 31.79
CA ALA A 631 13.59 39.00 32.42
C ALA A 631 12.07 39.22 32.41
N VAL A 632 11.34 38.16 32.69
CA VAL A 632 9.87 38.20 32.90
C VAL A 632 9.57 38.04 34.37
N ASP A 633 8.74 38.97 34.90
CA ASP A 633 8.11 38.82 36.21
C ASP A 633 6.67 38.34 36.02
N TRP A 634 6.29 37.31 36.75
CA TRP A 634 4.90 36.82 36.73
C TRP A 634 4.05 37.63 37.70
N LYS A 635 3.05 38.29 37.17
CA LYS A 635 1.99 38.98 37.96
C LYS A 635 0.76 38.11 38.02
N LYS A 636 0.16 38.07 39.21
CA LYS A 636 -1.08 37.35 39.45
C LYS A 636 -2.17 37.81 38.49
N ASN A 637 -2.83 36.86 37.81
CA ASN A 637 -4.03 37.07 37.05
C ASN A 637 -5.22 36.59 37.90
N THR A 638 -5.89 37.48 38.60
CA THR A 638 -6.92 37.12 39.58
C THR A 638 -8.16 36.54 38.87
N ILE A 639 -8.36 35.24 39.05
CA ILE A 639 -9.53 34.50 38.55
C ILE A 639 -10.34 34.14 39.79
N GLY A 640 -11.44 34.90 40.05
CA GLY A 640 -12.38 34.62 41.14
C GLY A 640 -13.57 33.82 40.66
N LYS A 641 -14.11 32.91 41.50
CA LYS A 641 -15.35 32.18 41.17
C LYS A 641 -16.52 33.17 41.02
N GLY A 642 -17.27 33.03 39.91
CA GLY A 642 -18.47 33.82 39.64
C GLY A 642 -18.19 35.22 39.15
N ILE A 643 -16.97 35.58 38.78
CA ILE A 643 -16.61 36.86 38.17
C ILE A 643 -15.96 36.62 36.78
N VAL A 644 -16.16 37.59 35.88
CA VAL A 644 -15.59 37.52 34.51
C VAL A 644 -14.09 37.52 34.58
N PRO A 645 -13.41 36.47 34.09
CA PRO A 645 -11.94 36.43 34.02
C PRO A 645 -11.39 37.46 33.06
N ASP A 646 -10.18 37.97 33.36
CA ASP A 646 -9.44 38.77 32.38
C ASP A 646 -8.63 37.85 31.45
N VAL A 647 -9.11 37.71 30.23
CA VAL A 647 -8.47 36.84 29.22
C VAL A 647 -7.68 37.60 28.15
N ALA A 648 -7.53 38.92 28.29
CA ALA A 648 -6.80 39.74 27.34
C ALA A 648 -5.34 39.31 27.28
N GLY A 649 -4.80 39.06 26.06
CA GLY A 649 -3.44 38.58 25.80
C GLY A 649 -3.25 37.06 25.88
N MET A 650 -4.27 36.28 26.29
CA MET A 650 -4.22 34.83 26.33
C MET A 650 -4.39 34.23 24.95
N THR A 651 -3.94 32.96 24.80
CA THR A 651 -4.28 32.16 23.63
C THR A 651 -5.77 31.92 23.56
N PHE A 652 -6.30 31.68 22.37
CA PHE A 652 -7.71 31.35 22.18
C PHE A 652 -8.16 30.16 23.04
N ARG A 653 -7.31 29.10 23.10
CA ARG A 653 -7.58 27.88 23.87
C ARG A 653 -7.74 28.19 25.38
N ASP A 654 -6.79 28.91 25.93
CA ASP A 654 -6.79 29.25 27.38
C ASP A 654 -7.95 30.16 27.75
N ALA A 655 -8.25 31.12 26.87
CA ALA A 655 -9.37 32.06 27.06
C ALA A 655 -10.72 31.32 27.07
N ILE A 656 -10.99 30.44 26.10
CA ILE A 656 -12.23 29.65 26.09
C ILE A 656 -12.32 28.79 27.35
N PHE A 657 -11.27 28.07 27.69
CA PHE A 657 -11.27 27.22 28.87
C PHE A 657 -11.65 27.96 30.13
N LEU A 658 -11.08 29.14 30.38
CA LEU A 658 -11.37 29.94 31.56
C LEU A 658 -12.78 30.51 31.55
N LEU A 659 -13.23 31.02 30.41
CA LEU A 659 -14.57 31.65 30.32
C LEU A 659 -15.68 30.61 30.44
N GLU A 660 -15.51 29.42 29.81
CA GLU A 660 -16.50 28.35 29.88
C GLU A 660 -16.52 27.67 31.27
N LYS A 661 -15.36 27.53 31.92
CA LYS A 661 -15.24 27.05 33.31
C LYS A 661 -16.07 27.88 34.28
N GLU A 662 -16.16 29.21 34.05
CA GLU A 662 -16.98 30.12 34.82
C GLU A 662 -18.46 30.22 34.34
N GLY A 663 -18.84 29.43 33.32
CA GLY A 663 -20.22 29.30 32.83
C GLY A 663 -20.64 30.34 31.79
N LEU A 664 -19.71 31.06 31.19
CA LEU A 664 -19.96 32.00 30.11
C LEU A 664 -20.09 31.29 28.76
N LYS A 665 -20.98 31.74 27.90
CA LYS A 665 -21.05 31.29 26.49
C LYS A 665 -20.16 32.20 25.64
N VAL A 666 -19.10 31.65 25.06
CA VAL A 666 -18.08 32.38 24.32
C VAL A 666 -18.46 32.50 22.86
N PHE A 667 -18.37 33.69 22.31
CA PHE A 667 -18.42 34.02 20.89
C PHE A 667 -17.12 34.74 20.52
N TYR A 668 -16.59 34.46 19.33
CA TYR A 668 -15.31 35.04 18.94
C TYR A 668 -15.25 35.46 17.48
N GLU A 669 -14.33 36.37 17.17
CA GLU A 669 -14.01 36.84 15.83
C GLU A 669 -12.49 36.98 15.69
N GLY A 670 -11.93 36.58 14.55
CA GLY A 670 -10.49 36.65 14.24
C GLY A 670 -9.70 35.39 14.54
N LYS A 671 -8.38 35.50 14.54
CA LYS A 671 -7.43 34.43 14.83
C LYS A 671 -6.30 34.94 15.74
N GLY A 672 -5.64 34.03 16.47
CA GLY A 672 -4.50 34.37 17.33
C GLY A 672 -4.84 34.53 18.79
N ARG A 673 -4.44 35.63 19.40
CA ARG A 673 -4.62 35.89 20.83
C ARG A 673 -5.79 36.86 21.09
N VAL A 674 -6.36 36.78 22.31
CA VAL A 674 -7.44 37.72 22.72
C VAL A 674 -6.91 39.15 22.79
N ALA A 675 -7.41 40.00 21.92
CA ALA A 675 -7.14 41.43 21.95
C ALA A 675 -8.05 42.17 22.91
N THR A 676 -9.37 41.87 22.84
CA THR A 676 -10.39 42.52 23.68
C THR A 676 -11.50 41.53 24.03
N GLN A 677 -12.17 41.78 25.15
CA GLN A 677 -13.36 41.05 25.59
C GLN A 677 -14.50 42.03 25.88
N SER A 678 -15.74 41.61 25.62
CA SER A 678 -16.93 42.48 25.72
C SER A 678 -17.42 42.72 27.14
N LEU A 679 -17.17 41.80 28.06
CA LEU A 679 -17.50 41.95 29.47
C LEU A 679 -16.28 42.43 30.26
N THR A 680 -16.48 43.40 31.13
CA THR A 680 -15.37 43.92 31.95
C THR A 680 -14.90 42.87 32.95
N PRO A 681 -13.56 42.59 33.00
CA PRO A 681 -12.99 41.68 33.99
C PRO A 681 -13.39 42.07 35.43
N GLY A 682 -13.65 41.07 36.27
CA GLY A 682 -14.04 41.27 37.67
C GLY A 682 -15.54 41.54 37.89
N THR A 683 -16.36 41.68 36.86
CA THR A 683 -17.83 41.84 37.03
C THR A 683 -18.46 40.47 37.36
N ARG A 684 -19.58 40.50 38.15
CA ARG A 684 -20.29 39.25 38.49
C ARG A 684 -20.95 38.63 37.28
N ILE A 685 -20.78 37.30 37.16
CA ILE A 685 -21.37 36.51 36.09
C ILE A 685 -22.80 36.10 36.46
N SER A 686 -23.75 36.32 35.56
CA SER A 686 -25.06 35.67 35.59
C SER A 686 -25.00 34.39 34.78
N LYS A 687 -25.56 33.28 35.28
CA LYS A 687 -25.53 31.98 34.62
C LYS A 687 -26.06 32.06 33.19
N GLY A 688 -25.21 31.68 32.20
CA GLY A 688 -25.55 31.72 30.77
C GLY A 688 -25.30 33.06 30.08
N SER A 689 -24.61 34.01 30.73
CA SER A 689 -24.15 35.25 30.09
C SER A 689 -23.28 34.95 28.85
N ARG A 690 -23.43 35.85 27.84
CA ARG A 690 -22.64 35.76 26.58
C ARG A 690 -21.47 36.72 26.66
N ILE A 691 -20.31 36.24 26.23
CA ILE A 691 -19.12 37.08 26.09
C ILE A 691 -18.58 36.99 24.66
N PHE A 692 -18.24 38.12 24.08
CA PHE A 692 -17.57 38.22 22.80
C PHE A 692 -16.10 38.53 23.01
N ILE A 693 -15.23 37.79 22.38
CA ILE A 693 -13.80 38.05 22.37
C ILE A 693 -13.33 38.31 20.93
N ARG A 694 -12.49 39.31 20.75
CA ARG A 694 -11.85 39.59 19.48
C ARG A 694 -10.39 39.12 19.54
N LEU A 695 -10.01 38.35 18.57
CA LEU A 695 -8.65 37.79 18.43
C LEU A 695 -7.86 38.64 17.44
N ASN A 696 -6.55 38.79 17.72
CA ASN A 696 -5.60 39.46 16.84
C ASN A 696 -4.31 38.60 16.79
N GLY A 697 -3.90 38.21 15.58
CA GLY A 697 -2.71 37.39 15.32
C GLY A 697 -1.59 38.19 14.71
#